data_ad9bc37104f35f36fad79d364380a894
#
_entry.id   ad9bc37104f35f36fad79d364380a894
#
_cell.length_a   1.000
_cell.length_b   1.000
_cell.length_c   1.000
_cell.angle_alpha   90.00
_cell.angle_beta   90.00
_cell.angle_gamma   90.00
#
_symmetry.space_group_name_H-M   'P 1'
#
loop_
_entity.id
_entity.type
_entity.pdbx_description
1 polymer ?
#
loop_
_entity_poly.entity_id
_entity_poly.type
_entity_poly.pdbx_seq_one_letter_code
_entity_poly.pdbx_strand_id
1 'polypeptide(L)'
;MYLGKITIGANASVGLAANVAPGTQVPDGACIGPNSCSWELNDATEANRDLSVHRAPQPHWALTLFLTMPLYGLVSLVAGGPWLLGMVGLVESRPAKDPNAAVPVAALPSIIIWWAGDNRIAYHYLAKGLGVIFSPFFEFAAVMIIKTLLDFIFGKLKPSSAEGRGQIERWRLDLMRTIYPNKSMQRLTGLFGQHYEMTSIVLRLLGAKVGKRVYWPGTGPGITDYHLLDVGNDVVFGSRSYLITSDGLGSEPIKIGDRAMIADRVVCLPGVTVGNDTVLGSGALTRRNKEYVANGVYVGSKGGDSLCLSTGAQPKGDKSRVSRRNGRAAQHPALTQEKKSSIESVRYLQGTNDPEKGRSTPSITITRPVSDVPGDFNHSGSDTEAEDPANDPAVSSTPFGRAFYLGLAPYHVYSPLTITFYSIFNRLFTAVYWGAPSISTIQIINLFITTYPLHPVSHAILTQPMALFGFFAAIFAVFNTFLAVLSLLITISAKWILLGRRQPGTHSWDLSPYCQRWQLLLSIEQLRRSAFAGQGVLGMLTCTAYTVAYFRALGAKIGKNCALFANGRPSLIFTEPDLLALGDRVTVDDASLVAHINTRGKFDLNFLRVGDGAVLRTGSRLLSGAEMMRDACLLEHTLVMGGETVKEGTTVQGWPGEEFRRAGRRCVVDGVGIDVTGAKGGRKMVVE
;
A
#
# COMPACT_ATOMS: atom_id res chain seq x y z
N MET A 1 -17.19 -2.21 -19.12
CA MET A 1 -15.83 -1.61 -19.18
C MET A 1 -15.96 -0.39 -20.09
N TYR A 2 -15.52 0.77 -19.63
CA TYR A 2 -15.50 1.98 -20.45
C TYR A 2 -14.09 2.16 -21.01
N LEU A 3 -13.96 2.23 -22.31
CA LEU A 3 -12.70 2.47 -23.01
C LEU A 3 -12.78 3.82 -23.71
N GLY A 4 -11.85 4.71 -23.42
CA GLY A 4 -11.76 6.02 -24.04
C GLY A 4 -10.32 6.39 -24.34
N LYS A 5 -10.05 6.99 -25.50
CA LYS A 5 -8.72 7.46 -25.88
C LYS A 5 -8.26 8.53 -24.89
N ILE A 6 -7.06 8.39 -24.35
CA ILE A 6 -6.40 9.43 -23.56
C ILE A 6 -5.41 10.15 -24.47
N THR A 7 -5.50 11.48 -24.53
CA THR A 7 -4.56 12.31 -25.27
C THR A 7 -3.85 13.22 -24.28
N ILE A 8 -2.53 13.25 -24.32
CA ILE A 8 -1.71 14.12 -23.47
C ILE A 8 -0.97 15.09 -24.39
N GLY A 9 -1.21 16.39 -24.19
CA GLY A 9 -0.64 17.45 -24.97
C GLY A 9 0.86 17.66 -24.76
N ALA A 10 1.47 18.47 -25.62
CA ALA A 10 2.89 18.79 -25.53
C ALA A 10 3.20 19.55 -24.22
N ASN A 11 4.32 19.23 -23.58
CA ASN A 11 4.76 19.80 -22.30
C ASN A 11 3.74 19.64 -21.14
N ALA A 12 2.74 18.77 -21.29
CA ALA A 12 1.84 18.41 -20.21
C ALA A 12 2.57 17.50 -19.20
N SER A 13 2.20 17.57 -17.93
CA SER A 13 2.77 16.74 -16.87
C SER A 13 1.69 16.02 -16.06
N VAL A 14 1.99 14.77 -15.67
CA VAL A 14 1.14 13.94 -14.80
C VAL A 14 1.93 13.57 -13.56
N GLY A 15 1.45 14.01 -12.42
CA GLY A 15 2.13 13.84 -11.13
C GLY A 15 2.06 12.42 -10.59
N LEU A 16 2.81 12.18 -9.52
CA LEU A 16 2.86 10.89 -8.83
C LEU A 16 1.49 10.50 -8.28
N ALA A 17 1.09 9.25 -8.47
CA ALA A 17 -0.21 8.71 -8.03
C ALA A 17 -1.43 9.46 -8.58
N ALA A 18 -1.29 10.24 -9.66
CA ALA A 18 -2.40 10.86 -10.34
C ALA A 18 -3.16 9.84 -11.22
N ASN A 19 -4.46 10.03 -11.34
CA ASN A 19 -5.34 9.20 -12.16
C ASN A 19 -5.84 9.96 -13.37
N VAL A 20 -5.60 9.45 -14.58
CA VAL A 20 -6.14 10.01 -15.82
C VAL A 20 -7.32 9.15 -16.26
N ALA A 21 -8.51 9.74 -16.24
CA ALA A 21 -9.74 9.06 -16.61
C ALA A 21 -9.77 8.71 -18.11
N PRO A 22 -10.44 7.62 -18.52
CA PRO A 22 -10.64 7.32 -19.94
C PRO A 22 -11.35 8.45 -20.66
N GLY A 23 -10.94 8.73 -21.91
CA GLY A 23 -11.52 9.80 -22.73
C GLY A 23 -11.03 11.21 -22.40
N THR A 24 -10.02 11.34 -21.53
CA THR A 24 -9.45 12.65 -21.16
C THR A 24 -8.51 13.18 -22.24
N GLN A 25 -8.67 14.47 -22.55
CA GLN A 25 -7.70 15.24 -23.31
C GLN A 25 -7.00 16.21 -22.36
N VAL A 26 -5.72 15.99 -22.10
CA VAL A 26 -4.89 16.89 -21.30
C VAL A 26 -4.30 17.92 -22.26
N PRO A 27 -4.60 19.23 -22.10
CA PRO A 27 -4.08 20.27 -22.99
C PRO A 27 -2.56 20.41 -22.94
N ASP A 28 -1.99 21.09 -23.93
CA ASP A 28 -0.57 21.44 -23.94
C ASP A 28 -0.22 22.28 -22.72
N GLY A 29 0.89 21.94 -22.07
CA GLY A 29 1.38 22.62 -20.88
C GLY A 29 0.55 22.42 -19.60
N ALA A 30 -0.53 21.65 -19.66
CA ALA A 30 -1.37 21.39 -18.49
C ALA A 30 -0.70 20.41 -17.51
N CYS A 31 -1.03 20.55 -16.22
CA CYS A 31 -0.50 19.69 -15.17
C CYS A 31 -1.65 19.00 -14.41
N ILE A 32 -1.57 17.67 -14.31
CA ILE A 32 -2.34 16.90 -13.35
C ILE A 32 -1.44 16.66 -12.15
N GLY A 33 -1.75 17.29 -11.02
CA GLY A 33 -0.91 17.27 -9.83
C GLY A 33 -0.76 15.88 -9.19
N PRO A 34 0.20 15.72 -8.28
CA PRO A 34 0.33 14.49 -7.52
C PRO A 34 -0.93 14.24 -6.68
N ASN A 35 -1.28 12.95 -6.51
CA ASN A 35 -2.42 12.50 -5.74
C ASN A 35 -3.73 13.22 -6.11
N SER A 36 -3.98 13.36 -7.41
CA SER A 36 -5.15 14.02 -8.00
C SER A 36 -5.70 13.24 -9.21
N CYS A 37 -6.70 13.75 -9.89
CA CYS A 37 -7.21 13.12 -11.11
C CYS A 37 -7.54 14.13 -12.21
N SER A 38 -7.75 13.63 -13.42
CA SER A 38 -8.05 14.45 -14.58
C SER A 38 -9.39 15.20 -14.49
N TRP A 39 -10.30 14.82 -13.60
CA TRP A 39 -11.54 15.55 -13.33
C TRP A 39 -11.30 16.88 -12.64
N GLU A 40 -10.15 17.05 -11.99
CA GLU A 40 -9.72 18.26 -11.29
C GLU A 40 -8.89 19.21 -12.20
N LEU A 41 -8.81 18.95 -13.51
CA LEU A 41 -7.98 19.70 -14.45
C LEU A 41 -8.33 21.20 -14.46
N ASN A 42 -9.62 21.54 -14.30
CA ASN A 42 -10.07 22.92 -14.25
C ASN A 42 -9.66 23.64 -12.94
N ASP A 43 -9.55 22.89 -11.84
CA ASP A 43 -9.08 23.40 -10.56
C ASP A 43 -7.55 23.51 -10.54
N ALA A 44 -6.87 22.78 -11.44
CA ALA A 44 -5.41 22.75 -11.55
C ALA A 44 -4.82 24.03 -12.19
N THR A 45 -5.61 24.79 -12.91
CA THR A 45 -5.20 26.06 -13.55
C THR A 45 -5.11 27.21 -12.57
N GLU A 46 -5.61 27.08 -11.35
CA GLU A 46 -5.42 28.08 -10.34
C GLU A 46 -3.96 28.13 -9.88
N ALA A 47 -3.43 29.32 -9.79
CA ALA A 47 -2.04 29.71 -9.63
C ALA A 47 -1.27 29.15 -8.42
N ASN A 48 -1.87 28.24 -7.66
CA ASN A 48 -1.30 27.65 -6.46
C ASN A 48 -0.68 26.25 -6.66
N ARG A 49 -0.82 25.67 -7.85
CA ARG A 49 -0.11 24.43 -8.18
C ARG A 49 1.17 24.80 -8.92
N ASP A 50 2.21 25.12 -8.18
CA ASP A 50 3.60 25.20 -8.65
C ASP A 50 4.09 23.81 -9.11
N LEU A 51 3.34 23.22 -10.01
CA LEU A 51 3.52 21.87 -10.51
C LEU A 51 4.01 21.88 -11.97
N SER A 52 4.38 23.06 -12.50
CA SER A 52 5.09 23.14 -13.77
C SER A 52 6.44 22.45 -13.62
N VAL A 53 6.41 21.13 -13.73
CA VAL A 53 7.60 20.32 -13.72
C VAL A 53 8.30 20.56 -15.05
N HIS A 54 9.24 21.46 -15.07
CA HIS A 54 10.23 21.48 -16.14
C HIS A 54 10.91 20.13 -16.18
N ARG A 55 11.37 19.72 -17.35
CA ARG A 55 12.08 18.46 -17.54
C ARG A 55 13.15 18.30 -16.47
N ALA A 56 12.99 17.32 -15.59
CA ALA A 56 13.98 17.03 -14.57
C ALA A 56 15.35 16.80 -15.22
N PRO A 57 16.37 17.57 -14.85
CA PRO A 57 17.68 17.41 -15.44
C PRO A 57 18.24 16.04 -15.11
N GLN A 58 18.51 15.26 -16.14
CA GLN A 58 19.07 13.92 -16.03
C GLN A 58 20.61 13.98 -16.01
N PRO A 59 21.29 12.99 -15.41
CA PRO A 59 22.73 12.84 -15.57
C PRO A 59 23.06 12.52 -17.04
N HIS A 60 24.31 12.82 -17.44
CA HIS A 60 24.76 12.47 -18.77
C HIS A 60 24.68 10.94 -18.99
N TRP A 61 24.18 10.50 -20.14
CA TRP A 61 23.95 9.09 -20.44
C TRP A 61 25.18 8.19 -20.25
N ALA A 62 26.39 8.73 -20.51
CA ALA A 62 27.64 7.99 -20.34
C ALA A 62 27.88 7.59 -18.86
N LEU A 63 27.51 8.44 -17.89
CA LEU A 63 27.61 8.10 -16.47
C LEU A 63 26.68 6.95 -16.12
N THR A 64 25.49 6.94 -16.70
CA THR A 64 24.54 5.84 -16.50
C THR A 64 25.07 4.55 -17.11
N LEU A 65 25.54 4.59 -18.36
CA LEU A 65 25.99 3.39 -19.08
C LEU A 65 27.29 2.82 -18.49
N PHE A 66 28.30 3.67 -18.26
CA PHE A 66 29.65 3.22 -17.88
C PHE A 66 29.90 3.14 -16.38
N LEU A 67 29.09 3.78 -15.54
CA LEU A 67 29.23 3.72 -14.09
C LEU A 67 28.02 3.08 -13.39
N THR A 68 26.78 3.54 -13.67
CA THR A 68 25.59 2.99 -12.97
C THR A 68 25.38 1.52 -13.32
N MET A 69 25.44 1.14 -14.61
CA MET A 69 25.21 -0.25 -15.03
C MET A 69 26.23 -1.24 -14.47
N PRO A 70 27.55 -0.99 -14.52
CA PRO A 70 28.54 -1.85 -13.86
C PRO A 70 28.37 -1.93 -12.34
N LEU A 71 28.09 -0.81 -11.67
CA LEU A 71 27.85 -0.81 -10.22
C LEU A 71 26.58 -1.58 -9.84
N TYR A 72 25.51 -1.43 -10.64
CA TYR A 72 24.29 -2.24 -10.48
C TYR A 72 24.57 -3.74 -10.67
N GLY A 73 25.37 -4.09 -11.68
CA GLY A 73 25.82 -5.46 -11.93
C GLY A 73 26.62 -6.01 -10.74
N LEU A 74 27.55 -5.21 -10.20
CA LEU A 74 28.33 -5.59 -9.02
C LEU A 74 27.45 -5.82 -7.79
N VAL A 75 26.53 -4.90 -7.49
CA VAL A 75 25.57 -5.06 -6.38
C VAL A 75 24.73 -6.32 -6.56
N SER A 76 24.25 -6.56 -7.78
CA SER A 76 23.45 -7.76 -8.11
C SER A 76 24.25 -9.05 -7.94
N LEU A 77 25.52 -9.05 -8.33
CA LEU A 77 26.43 -10.19 -8.15
C LEU A 77 26.67 -10.47 -6.67
N VAL A 78 26.98 -9.46 -5.87
CA VAL A 78 27.17 -9.59 -4.43
C VAL A 78 25.89 -10.07 -3.75
N ALA A 79 24.75 -9.52 -4.12
CA ALA A 79 23.44 -9.98 -3.64
C ALA A 79 23.13 -11.44 -4.01
N GLY A 80 23.62 -11.90 -5.17
CA GLY A 80 23.52 -13.29 -5.60
C GLY A 80 24.44 -14.27 -4.87
N GLY A 81 25.45 -13.77 -4.16
CA GLY A 81 26.48 -14.59 -3.48
C GLY A 81 25.92 -15.71 -2.58
N PRO A 82 24.96 -15.46 -1.69
CA PRO A 82 24.38 -16.50 -0.85
C PRO A 82 23.68 -17.62 -1.63
N TRP A 83 23.03 -17.29 -2.74
CA TRP A 83 22.44 -18.27 -3.65
C TRP A 83 23.54 -19.08 -4.34
N LEU A 84 24.62 -18.42 -4.82
CA LEU A 84 25.77 -19.09 -5.43
C LEU A 84 26.44 -20.07 -4.47
N LEU A 85 26.55 -19.77 -3.18
CA LEU A 85 27.10 -20.72 -2.18
C LEU A 85 26.28 -22.02 -2.11
N GLY A 86 24.95 -21.92 -2.17
CA GLY A 86 24.10 -23.11 -2.26
C GLY A 86 24.30 -23.89 -3.55
N MET A 87 24.55 -23.20 -4.67
CA MET A 87 24.85 -23.83 -5.96
C MET A 87 26.25 -24.45 -6.00
N VAL A 88 27.23 -23.89 -5.29
CA VAL A 88 28.55 -24.52 -5.10
C VAL A 88 28.37 -25.85 -4.38
N GLY A 89 27.58 -25.90 -3.32
CA GLY A 89 27.24 -27.15 -2.63
C GLY A 89 26.62 -28.20 -3.58
N LEU A 90 25.76 -27.76 -4.52
CA LEU A 90 25.21 -28.62 -5.56
C LEU A 90 26.32 -29.24 -6.44
N VAL A 91 27.26 -28.41 -6.88
CA VAL A 91 28.34 -28.84 -7.77
C VAL A 91 29.32 -29.75 -7.03
N GLU A 92 29.69 -29.40 -5.81
CA GLU A 92 30.63 -30.19 -4.97
C GLU A 92 30.03 -31.50 -4.45
N SER A 93 28.71 -31.67 -4.51
CA SER A 93 28.02 -32.91 -4.13
C SER A 93 28.24 -34.06 -5.14
N ARG A 94 29.25 -33.99 -6.00
CA ARG A 94 29.62 -35.07 -6.93
C ARG A 94 30.08 -36.30 -6.16
N PRO A 95 29.70 -37.50 -6.61
CA PRO A 95 30.31 -38.72 -6.07
C PRO A 95 31.80 -38.68 -6.35
N ALA A 96 32.62 -38.84 -5.31
CA ALA A 96 34.08 -38.84 -5.39
C ALA A 96 34.69 -39.94 -6.29
N LYS A 97 33.86 -40.81 -6.87
CA LYS A 97 34.28 -41.99 -7.61
C LYS A 97 34.59 -41.77 -9.09
N ASP A 98 34.28 -40.62 -9.64
CA ASP A 98 34.60 -40.37 -11.06
C ASP A 98 35.11 -38.93 -11.25
N PRO A 99 36.44 -38.75 -11.09
CA PRO A 99 37.06 -37.43 -11.34
C PRO A 99 36.94 -36.99 -12.80
N ASN A 100 36.61 -37.91 -13.70
CA ASN A 100 36.40 -37.62 -15.14
C ASN A 100 34.92 -37.55 -15.54
N ALA A 101 33.99 -37.72 -14.64
CA ALA A 101 32.59 -37.37 -14.92
C ALA A 101 32.46 -35.86 -15.07
N ALA A 102 33.06 -35.33 -16.12
CA ALA A 102 32.74 -34.01 -16.63
C ALA A 102 31.23 -33.92 -16.75
N VAL A 103 30.65 -32.82 -16.32
CA VAL A 103 29.25 -32.50 -16.63
C VAL A 103 29.14 -32.74 -18.13
N PRO A 104 28.31 -33.67 -18.61
CA PRO A 104 28.22 -33.92 -20.02
C PRO A 104 27.62 -32.68 -20.68
N VAL A 105 28.51 -31.86 -21.22
CA VAL A 105 28.14 -30.61 -21.91
C VAL A 105 27.42 -30.94 -23.24
N ALA A 106 27.47 -32.19 -23.65
CA ALA A 106 27.06 -32.60 -24.98
C ALA A 106 25.55 -32.83 -25.18
N ALA A 107 24.75 -32.99 -24.13
CA ALA A 107 23.32 -33.23 -24.30
C ALA A 107 22.48 -32.60 -23.16
N LEU A 108 21.55 -31.74 -23.49
CA LEU A 108 20.59 -31.11 -22.56
C LEU A 108 19.90 -32.12 -21.61
N PRO A 109 19.46 -33.32 -22.09
CA PRO A 109 18.88 -34.32 -21.20
C PRO A 109 19.82 -34.83 -20.11
N SER A 110 21.08 -35.03 -20.42
CA SER A 110 22.09 -35.49 -19.43
C SER A 110 22.32 -34.44 -18.36
N ILE A 111 22.26 -33.16 -18.71
CA ILE A 111 22.34 -32.05 -17.76
C ILE A 111 21.10 -32.07 -16.82
N ILE A 112 19.91 -32.30 -17.35
CA ILE A 112 18.67 -32.38 -16.56
C ILE A 112 18.72 -33.57 -15.58
N ILE A 113 19.14 -34.75 -16.04
CA ILE A 113 19.28 -35.95 -15.23
C ILE A 113 20.30 -35.71 -14.11
N TRP A 114 21.46 -35.12 -14.44
CA TRP A 114 22.47 -34.78 -13.46
C TRP A 114 21.97 -33.75 -12.43
N TRP A 115 21.28 -32.71 -12.89
CA TRP A 115 20.75 -31.63 -12.05
C TRP A 115 19.64 -32.12 -11.12
N ALA A 116 18.80 -33.06 -11.55
CA ALA A 116 17.69 -33.62 -10.80
C ALA A 116 18.08 -34.85 -9.96
N GLY A 117 19.38 -35.22 -9.90
CA GLY A 117 19.85 -36.34 -9.07
C GLY A 117 19.46 -36.19 -7.61
N ASP A 118 19.22 -37.32 -6.92
CA ASP A 118 18.50 -37.42 -5.65
C ASP A 118 18.94 -36.46 -4.55
N ASN A 119 20.24 -36.30 -4.35
CA ASN A 119 20.77 -35.40 -3.33
C ASN A 119 20.86 -33.93 -3.78
N ARG A 120 20.77 -33.67 -5.07
CA ARG A 120 20.99 -32.32 -5.62
C ARG A 120 19.78 -31.42 -5.48
N ILE A 121 18.58 -31.98 -5.43
CA ILE A 121 17.33 -31.21 -5.21
C ILE A 121 17.35 -30.45 -3.89
N ALA A 122 17.90 -31.05 -2.84
CA ALA A 122 18.06 -30.38 -1.55
C ALA A 122 18.91 -29.10 -1.66
N TYR A 123 19.97 -29.11 -2.48
CA TYR A 123 20.82 -27.94 -2.68
C TYR A 123 20.13 -26.82 -3.48
N HIS A 124 19.19 -27.15 -4.40
CA HIS A 124 18.39 -26.11 -5.04
C HIS A 124 17.51 -25.36 -4.04
N TYR A 125 16.87 -26.08 -3.13
CA TYR A 125 16.09 -25.47 -2.05
C TYR A 125 16.97 -24.71 -1.05
N LEU A 126 18.13 -25.28 -0.71
CA LEU A 126 19.11 -24.60 0.15
C LEU A 126 19.59 -23.30 -0.48
N ALA A 127 19.99 -23.33 -1.74
CA ALA A 127 20.41 -22.13 -2.47
C ALA A 127 19.33 -21.06 -2.49
N LYS A 128 18.08 -21.47 -2.73
CA LYS A 128 16.94 -20.57 -2.70
C LYS A 128 16.69 -20.00 -1.31
N GLY A 129 16.78 -20.81 -0.27
CA GLY A 129 16.64 -20.38 1.12
C GLY A 129 17.74 -19.39 1.53
N LEU A 130 19.00 -19.69 1.23
CA LEU A 130 20.12 -18.78 1.47
C LEU A 130 19.95 -17.46 0.72
N GLY A 131 19.52 -17.51 -0.54
CA GLY A 131 19.23 -16.32 -1.34
C GLY A 131 18.15 -15.46 -0.70
N VAL A 132 17.02 -16.03 -0.27
CA VAL A 132 15.90 -15.27 0.31
C VAL A 132 16.28 -14.61 1.64
N ILE A 133 17.06 -15.30 2.49
CA ILE A 133 17.41 -14.81 3.81
C ILE A 133 18.60 -13.84 3.74
N PHE A 134 19.66 -14.19 3.04
CA PHE A 134 20.92 -13.45 3.13
C PHE A 134 21.14 -12.45 1.99
N SER A 135 20.59 -12.66 0.79
CA SER A 135 20.78 -11.71 -0.33
C SER A 135 20.41 -10.27 0.01
N PRO A 136 19.31 -9.97 0.74
CA PRO A 136 18.99 -8.60 1.11
C PRO A 136 20.07 -7.93 1.99
N PHE A 137 20.76 -8.69 2.85
CA PHE A 137 21.85 -8.16 3.67
C PHE A 137 23.10 -7.88 2.84
N PHE A 138 23.45 -8.78 1.92
CA PHE A 138 24.59 -8.62 1.02
C PHE A 138 24.37 -7.44 0.06
N GLU A 139 23.14 -7.30 -0.49
CA GLU A 139 22.74 -6.16 -1.31
C GLU A 139 22.91 -4.85 -0.53
N PHE A 140 22.38 -4.79 0.70
CA PHE A 140 22.46 -3.62 1.54
C PHE A 140 23.92 -3.27 1.90
N ALA A 141 24.73 -4.26 2.27
CA ALA A 141 26.15 -4.05 2.57
C ALA A 141 26.92 -3.50 1.38
N ALA A 142 26.72 -4.05 0.17
CA ALA A 142 27.34 -3.54 -1.06
C ALA A 142 26.93 -2.07 -1.34
N VAL A 143 25.65 -1.76 -1.20
CA VAL A 143 25.14 -0.39 -1.37
C VAL A 143 25.76 0.56 -0.34
N MET A 144 25.88 0.14 0.92
CA MET A 144 26.51 0.95 1.98
C MET A 144 27.97 1.22 1.70
N ILE A 145 28.71 0.24 1.18
CA ILE A 145 30.11 0.42 0.78
C ILE A 145 30.20 1.45 -0.35
N ILE A 146 29.41 1.29 -1.41
CA ILE A 146 29.38 2.22 -2.54
C ILE A 146 29.03 3.64 -2.07
N LYS A 147 27.96 3.77 -1.26
CA LYS A 147 27.52 5.06 -0.72
C LYS A 147 28.63 5.73 0.10
N THR A 148 29.24 4.98 1.01
CA THR A 148 30.30 5.50 1.88
C THR A 148 31.51 5.95 1.07
N LEU A 149 31.90 5.17 0.06
CA LEU A 149 33.00 5.53 -0.84
C LEU A 149 32.69 6.80 -1.64
N LEU A 150 31.49 6.92 -2.18
CA LEU A 150 31.08 8.13 -2.90
C LEU A 150 30.98 9.36 -1.99
N ASP A 151 30.49 9.19 -0.76
CA ASP A 151 30.44 10.26 0.23
C ASP A 151 31.86 10.69 0.70
N PHE A 152 32.81 9.74 0.72
CA PHE A 152 34.22 10.04 1.02
C PHE A 152 34.90 10.81 -0.12
N ILE A 153 34.69 10.41 -1.37
CA ILE A 153 35.34 11.01 -2.54
C ILE A 153 34.73 12.39 -2.86
N PHE A 154 33.43 12.53 -2.85
CA PHE A 154 32.70 13.70 -3.36
C PHE A 154 32.01 14.52 -2.26
N GLY A 155 32.16 14.12 -0.99
CA GLY A 155 31.40 14.70 0.11
C GLY A 155 29.94 14.27 0.16
N LYS A 156 29.24 14.63 1.23
CA LYS A 156 27.80 14.32 1.40
C LYS A 156 26.95 15.20 0.49
N LEU A 157 25.92 14.59 -0.12
CA LEU A 157 24.94 15.32 -0.91
C LEU A 157 24.18 16.34 -0.05
N LYS A 158 24.02 17.56 -0.56
CA LYS A 158 23.30 18.65 0.10
C LYS A 158 21.98 18.96 -0.60
N PRO A 159 20.99 19.53 0.10
CA PRO A 159 19.80 20.10 -0.54
C PRO A 159 20.22 21.14 -1.60
N SER A 160 19.60 21.09 -2.75
CA SER A 160 19.85 22.08 -3.81
C SER A 160 18.75 22.10 -4.85
N SER A 161 18.63 23.22 -5.59
CA SER A 161 17.77 23.29 -6.76
C SER A 161 18.22 22.30 -7.85
N ALA A 162 17.29 21.85 -8.69
CA ALA A 162 17.61 20.92 -9.77
C ALA A 162 18.58 21.51 -10.80
N GLU A 163 18.48 22.82 -11.06
CA GLU A 163 19.34 23.55 -12.00
C GLU A 163 20.76 23.73 -11.45
N GLY A 164 20.89 24.02 -10.15
CA GLY A 164 22.18 24.24 -9.49
C GLY A 164 23.05 23.02 -9.30
N ARG A 165 22.55 21.81 -9.60
CA ARG A 165 23.30 20.56 -9.42
C ARG A 165 24.25 20.27 -10.56
N GLY A 166 25.48 19.90 -10.19
CA GLY A 166 26.47 19.35 -11.11
C GLY A 166 26.08 17.95 -11.63
N GLN A 167 26.68 17.53 -12.74
CA GLN A 167 26.42 16.21 -13.36
C GLN A 167 26.71 15.03 -12.42
N ILE A 168 27.74 15.14 -11.59
CA ILE A 168 28.12 14.09 -10.63
C ILE A 168 27.07 13.96 -9.52
N GLU A 169 26.53 15.06 -9.01
CA GLU A 169 25.50 15.02 -7.97
C GLU A 169 24.19 14.42 -8.51
N ARG A 170 23.79 14.79 -9.74
CA ARG A 170 22.64 14.20 -10.43
C ARG A 170 22.82 12.69 -10.61
N TRP A 171 24.00 12.29 -11.07
CA TRP A 171 24.34 10.89 -11.24
C TRP A 171 24.31 10.11 -9.92
N ARG A 172 24.84 10.65 -8.82
CA ARG A 172 24.84 9.99 -7.50
C ARG A 172 23.43 9.76 -6.97
N LEU A 173 22.50 10.71 -7.17
CA LEU A 173 21.11 10.55 -6.79
C LEU A 173 20.43 9.45 -7.62
N ASP A 174 20.62 9.48 -8.93
CA ASP A 174 20.09 8.48 -9.84
C ASP A 174 20.65 7.08 -9.56
N LEU A 175 21.97 6.99 -9.33
CA LEU A 175 22.63 5.75 -8.94
C LEU A 175 22.00 5.14 -7.69
N MET A 176 21.84 5.91 -6.60
CA MET A 176 21.28 5.40 -5.35
C MET A 176 19.85 4.88 -5.51
N ARG A 177 19.03 5.56 -6.31
CA ARG A 177 17.66 5.12 -6.64
C ARG A 177 17.65 3.83 -7.46
N THR A 178 18.65 3.67 -8.34
CA THR A 178 18.79 2.49 -9.21
C THR A 178 19.30 1.28 -8.44
N ILE A 179 20.38 1.42 -7.65
CA ILE A 179 21.00 0.29 -6.95
C ILE A 179 20.25 -0.12 -5.69
N TYR A 180 19.49 0.78 -5.06
CA TYR A 180 18.72 0.49 -3.85
C TYR A 180 17.30 1.07 -3.88
N PRO A 181 16.41 0.55 -4.75
CA PRO A 181 15.02 0.98 -4.82
C PRO A 181 14.26 0.58 -3.54
N ASN A 182 13.12 1.23 -3.28
CA ASN A 182 12.27 0.95 -2.11
C ASN A 182 11.91 -0.53 -1.94
N LYS A 183 11.80 -1.28 -3.05
CA LYS A 183 11.56 -2.75 -3.00
C LYS A 183 12.71 -3.51 -2.34
N SER A 184 13.96 -3.08 -2.54
CA SER A 184 15.14 -3.69 -1.91
C SER A 184 15.13 -3.44 -0.40
N MET A 185 14.84 -2.21 0.03
CA MET A 185 14.64 -1.91 1.45
C MET A 185 13.52 -2.77 2.07
N GLN A 186 12.38 -2.90 1.38
CA GLN A 186 11.27 -3.74 1.86
C GLN A 186 11.61 -5.24 1.90
N ARG A 187 12.50 -5.72 1.03
CA ARG A 187 13.02 -7.09 1.11
C ARG A 187 13.81 -7.32 2.38
N LEU A 188 14.68 -6.40 2.74
CA LEU A 188 15.48 -6.48 3.96
C LEU A 188 14.61 -6.33 5.22
N THR A 189 13.90 -5.20 5.35
CA THR A 189 13.12 -4.90 6.56
C THR A 189 11.98 -5.88 6.80
N GLY A 190 11.41 -6.40 5.74
CA GLY A 190 10.33 -7.38 5.83
C GLY A 190 10.76 -8.77 6.33
N LEU A 191 12.07 -9.08 6.44
CA LEU A 191 12.53 -10.28 7.15
C LEU A 191 12.25 -10.20 8.65
N PHE A 192 12.24 -9.01 9.20
CA PHE A 192 11.92 -8.73 10.60
C PHE A 192 10.43 -8.47 10.84
N GLY A 193 9.62 -8.60 9.80
CA GLY A 193 8.20 -8.30 9.84
C GLY A 193 7.92 -6.81 10.00
N GLN A 194 6.86 -6.49 10.72
CA GLN A 194 6.52 -5.10 11.08
C GLN A 194 7.23 -4.68 12.37
N HIS A 195 8.54 -4.96 12.45
CA HIS A 195 9.34 -4.53 13.58
C HIS A 195 9.79 -3.08 13.38
N TYR A 196 9.36 -2.20 14.27
CA TYR A 196 9.51 -0.76 14.15
C TYR A 196 10.98 -0.32 13.99
N GLU A 197 11.87 -0.79 14.86
CA GLU A 197 13.24 -0.31 14.91
C GLU A 197 14.09 -0.76 13.72
N MET A 198 13.84 -1.91 13.12
CA MET A 198 14.68 -2.41 12.02
C MET A 198 14.63 -1.49 10.79
N THR A 199 13.44 -1.00 10.42
CA THR A 199 13.32 -0.03 9.33
C THR A 199 14.01 1.28 9.68
N SER A 200 13.84 1.77 10.92
CA SER A 200 14.52 2.97 11.41
C SER A 200 16.04 2.83 11.38
N ILE A 201 16.58 1.67 11.76
CA ILE A 201 18.02 1.38 11.71
C ILE A 201 18.53 1.45 10.27
N VAL A 202 17.87 0.78 9.34
CA VAL A 202 18.24 0.81 7.90
C VAL A 202 18.23 2.24 7.36
N LEU A 203 17.20 3.03 7.68
CA LEU A 203 17.10 4.42 7.23
C LEU A 203 18.19 5.31 7.84
N ARG A 204 18.52 5.13 9.13
CA ARG A 204 19.63 5.88 9.77
C ARG A 204 20.97 5.54 9.11
N LEU A 205 21.22 4.28 8.77
CA LEU A 205 22.43 3.88 8.04
C LEU A 205 22.48 4.52 6.64
N LEU A 206 21.35 4.66 5.96
CA LEU A 206 21.25 5.36 4.67
C LEU A 206 21.39 6.89 4.81
N GLY A 207 21.45 7.42 6.02
CA GLY A 207 21.72 8.84 6.29
C GLY A 207 20.51 9.64 6.75
N ALA A 208 19.34 9.04 6.91
CA ALA A 208 18.16 9.69 7.48
C ALA A 208 18.36 9.98 8.98
N LYS A 209 17.75 11.05 9.46
CA LYS A 209 17.53 11.26 10.88
C LYS A 209 16.18 10.66 11.25
N VAL A 210 16.16 9.65 12.10
CA VAL A 210 14.92 8.97 12.50
C VAL A 210 14.95 8.80 14.02
N GLY A 211 13.88 9.27 14.67
CA GLY A 211 13.69 9.16 16.10
C GLY A 211 13.42 7.73 16.56
N LYS A 212 12.97 7.58 17.80
CA LYS A 212 12.65 6.29 18.41
C LYS A 212 11.17 5.95 18.22
N ARG A 213 10.84 4.65 18.22
CA ARG A 213 9.47 4.12 18.19
C ARG A 213 8.64 4.60 16.99
N VAL A 214 9.27 4.72 15.82
CA VAL A 214 8.59 5.07 14.57
C VAL A 214 7.93 3.82 13.98
N TYR A 215 6.64 3.90 13.66
CA TYR A 215 5.90 2.82 13.02
C TYR A 215 6.03 2.88 11.50
N TRP A 216 6.54 1.81 10.93
CA TRP A 216 6.66 1.62 9.49
C TRP A 216 5.76 0.47 9.06
N PRO A 217 4.72 0.71 8.25
CA PRO A 217 3.84 -0.36 7.78
C PRO A 217 4.56 -1.29 6.81
N GLY A 218 4.03 -2.48 6.62
CA GLY A 218 4.67 -3.51 5.79
C GLY A 218 4.95 -3.11 4.34
N THR A 219 4.16 -2.20 3.76
CA THR A 219 4.43 -1.65 2.43
C THR A 219 5.34 -0.42 2.47
N GLY A 220 5.59 0.13 3.66
CA GLY A 220 6.44 1.30 3.87
C GLY A 220 6.04 2.54 3.06
N PRO A 221 6.50 3.73 3.45
CA PRO A 221 6.43 4.89 2.58
C PRO A 221 7.44 4.78 1.43
N GLY A 222 7.07 5.29 0.25
CA GLY A 222 8.01 5.52 -0.84
C GLY A 222 8.90 6.72 -0.50
N ILE A 223 10.19 6.52 -0.40
CA ILE A 223 11.17 7.57 -0.05
C ILE A 223 12.11 7.76 -1.23
N THR A 224 12.32 9.00 -1.67
CA THR A 224 13.22 9.26 -2.81
C THR A 224 14.69 9.34 -2.41
N ASP A 225 15.04 10.20 -1.47
CA ASP A 225 16.42 10.34 -1.01
C ASP A 225 16.47 10.31 0.52
N TYR A 226 16.95 9.23 1.07
CA TYR A 226 16.89 8.92 2.50
C TYR A 226 17.59 9.96 3.39
N HIS A 227 18.71 10.51 2.95
CA HIS A 227 19.52 11.45 3.73
C HIS A 227 18.85 12.82 3.96
N LEU A 228 17.76 13.11 3.25
CA LEU A 228 16.98 14.35 3.39
C LEU A 228 15.74 14.15 4.28
N LEU A 229 15.62 13.00 4.93
CA LEU A 229 14.50 12.70 5.81
C LEU A 229 14.88 12.96 7.28
N ASP A 230 14.06 13.74 7.98
CA ASP A 230 14.16 14.03 9.41
C ASP A 230 12.82 13.70 10.08
N VAL A 231 12.78 12.63 10.88
CA VAL A 231 11.57 12.09 11.51
C VAL A 231 11.77 12.06 13.01
N GLY A 232 10.84 12.64 13.73
CA GLY A 232 10.80 12.67 15.19
C GLY A 232 10.49 11.31 15.82
N ASN A 233 10.22 11.36 17.11
CA ASN A 233 9.85 10.18 17.90
C ASN A 233 8.36 9.86 17.78
N ASP A 234 7.99 8.60 17.95
CA ASP A 234 6.59 8.15 18.02
C ASP A 234 5.74 8.50 16.78
N VAL A 235 6.37 8.61 15.63
CA VAL A 235 5.69 8.91 14.35
C VAL A 235 5.06 7.65 13.76
N VAL A 236 3.86 7.78 13.20
CA VAL A 236 3.13 6.70 12.55
C VAL A 236 3.01 6.96 11.06
N PHE A 237 3.47 6.02 10.25
CA PHE A 237 3.24 6.05 8.80
C PHE A 237 2.18 5.04 8.39
N GLY A 238 1.24 5.48 7.56
CA GLY A 238 0.30 4.63 6.85
C GLY A 238 0.91 4.01 5.59
N SER A 239 0.24 3.00 5.07
CA SER A 239 0.67 2.30 3.86
C SER A 239 0.59 3.20 2.63
N ARG A 240 1.46 2.95 1.65
CA ARG A 240 1.41 3.62 0.34
C ARG A 240 1.53 5.15 0.41
N SER A 241 2.09 5.70 1.47
CA SER A 241 2.48 7.10 1.55
C SER A 241 3.79 7.35 0.78
N TYR A 242 4.00 8.58 0.35
CA TYR A 242 5.20 8.99 -0.39
C TYR A 242 5.85 10.18 0.30
N LEU A 243 7.14 10.04 0.60
CA LEU A 243 7.98 11.11 1.13
C LEU A 243 8.93 11.54 0.00
N ILE A 244 8.48 12.49 -0.78
CA ILE A 244 9.21 12.97 -1.96
C ILE A 244 10.16 14.07 -1.51
N THR A 245 11.39 13.70 -1.20
CA THR A 245 12.44 14.65 -0.82
C THR A 245 13.07 15.33 -2.02
N SER A 246 12.87 14.78 -3.22
CA SER A 246 13.38 15.33 -4.48
C SER A 246 12.36 15.16 -5.59
N ASP A 247 12.15 16.22 -6.34
CA ASP A 247 11.32 16.30 -7.54
C ASP A 247 12.07 16.95 -8.71
N GLY A 248 11.35 17.34 -9.77
CA GLY A 248 11.93 18.02 -10.93
C GLY A 248 12.50 19.41 -10.64
N LEU A 249 12.11 20.05 -9.53
CA LEU A 249 12.55 21.39 -9.15
C LEU A 249 13.77 21.37 -8.23
N GLY A 250 13.99 20.29 -7.50
CA GLY A 250 15.15 20.17 -6.61
C GLY A 250 14.94 19.17 -5.49
N SER A 251 15.82 19.21 -4.51
CA SER A 251 15.77 18.37 -3.33
C SER A 251 15.81 19.18 -2.08
N GLU A 252 14.87 18.91 -1.18
CA GLU A 252 14.76 19.59 0.10
C GLU A 252 14.36 18.62 1.20
N PRO A 253 14.77 18.86 2.46
CA PRO A 253 14.49 17.97 3.56
C PRO A 253 13.00 17.97 3.90
N ILE A 254 12.47 16.77 4.19
CA ILE A 254 11.16 16.63 4.82
C ILE A 254 11.40 16.44 6.31
N LYS A 255 10.75 17.28 7.12
CA LYS A 255 10.81 17.24 8.59
C LYS A 255 9.45 16.84 9.15
N ILE A 256 9.42 15.83 9.98
CA ILE A 256 8.21 15.32 10.62
C ILE A 256 8.42 15.33 12.12
N GLY A 257 7.61 16.12 12.82
CA GLY A 257 7.70 16.29 14.27
C GLY A 257 7.27 15.06 15.06
N ASP A 258 7.51 15.12 16.37
CA ASP A 258 7.18 14.05 17.28
C ASP A 258 5.67 13.74 17.29
N ARG A 259 5.30 12.46 17.42
CA ARG A 259 3.93 11.97 17.51
C ARG A 259 3.03 12.34 16.33
N ALA A 260 3.62 12.73 15.18
CA ALA A 260 2.86 12.99 13.97
C ALA A 260 2.32 11.69 13.37
N MET A 261 1.15 11.77 12.75
CA MET A 261 0.52 10.66 12.02
C MET A 261 0.41 11.00 10.54
N ILE A 262 1.08 10.23 9.71
CA ILE A 262 1.02 10.29 8.25
C ILE A 262 0.17 9.12 7.80
N ALA A 263 -1.11 9.34 7.50
CA ALA A 263 -2.03 8.26 7.17
C ALA A 263 -1.74 7.62 5.80
N ASP A 264 -2.58 6.67 5.38
CA ASP A 264 -2.42 5.95 4.13
C ASP A 264 -2.53 6.87 2.89
N ARG A 265 -1.71 6.63 1.87
CA ARG A 265 -1.68 7.38 0.59
C ARG A 265 -1.37 8.88 0.72
N VAL A 266 -0.78 9.32 1.80
CA VAL A 266 -0.32 10.72 1.94
C VAL A 266 0.88 10.95 1.04
N VAL A 267 0.92 12.11 0.40
CA VAL A 267 2.07 12.56 -0.41
C VAL A 267 2.67 13.79 0.24
N CYS A 268 3.88 13.65 0.79
CA CYS A 268 4.68 14.77 1.29
C CYS A 268 5.65 15.25 0.21
N LEU A 269 5.53 16.52 -0.18
CA LEU A 269 6.41 17.16 -1.19
C LEU A 269 7.69 17.72 -0.54
N PRO A 270 8.72 18.05 -1.33
CA PRO A 270 10.00 18.55 -0.82
C PRO A 270 9.85 19.80 0.06
N GLY A 271 10.69 19.92 1.08
CA GLY A 271 10.75 21.09 1.96
C GLY A 271 9.63 21.19 3.01
N VAL A 272 8.79 20.17 3.12
CA VAL A 272 7.65 20.18 4.07
C VAL A 272 8.12 19.98 5.50
N THR A 273 7.56 20.78 6.40
CA THR A 273 7.68 20.61 7.85
C THR A 273 6.31 20.26 8.44
N VAL A 274 6.19 19.11 9.05
CA VAL A 274 4.98 18.65 9.78
C VAL A 274 5.25 18.84 11.26
N GLY A 275 4.39 19.61 11.94
CA GLY A 275 4.54 19.88 13.38
C GLY A 275 4.28 18.66 14.25
N ASN A 276 4.58 18.80 15.55
CA ASN A 276 4.32 17.75 16.53
C ASN A 276 2.82 17.47 16.65
N ASP A 277 2.44 16.21 16.90
CA ASP A 277 1.06 15.78 17.08
C ASP A 277 0.13 16.06 15.88
N THR A 278 0.70 16.41 14.73
CA THR A 278 -0.07 16.72 13.51
C THR A 278 -0.53 15.43 12.82
N VAL A 279 -1.78 15.44 12.35
CA VAL A 279 -2.37 14.34 11.60
C VAL A 279 -2.54 14.76 10.13
N LEU A 280 -1.84 14.09 9.23
CA LEU A 280 -2.13 14.11 7.80
C LEU A 280 -3.04 12.92 7.48
N GLY A 281 -4.31 13.17 7.24
CA GLY A 281 -5.32 12.15 6.96
C GLY A 281 -5.09 11.42 5.65
N SER A 282 -5.82 10.32 5.44
CA SER A 282 -5.67 9.50 4.23
C SER A 282 -5.75 10.32 2.96
N GLY A 283 -4.76 10.14 2.07
CA GLY A 283 -4.68 10.83 0.79
C GLY A 283 -4.38 12.32 0.86
N ALA A 284 -3.99 12.84 2.01
CA ALA A 284 -3.57 14.23 2.11
C ALA A 284 -2.36 14.51 1.22
N LEU A 285 -2.41 15.62 0.52
CA LEU A 285 -1.29 16.16 -0.27
C LEU A 285 -0.73 17.38 0.47
N THR A 286 0.57 17.40 0.70
CA THR A 286 1.22 18.60 1.23
C THR A 286 1.71 19.48 0.10
N ARG A 287 1.74 20.78 0.35
CA ARG A 287 2.35 21.74 -0.57
C ARG A 287 3.85 21.83 -0.30
N ARG A 288 4.66 22.04 -1.34
CA ARG A 288 6.11 22.22 -1.26
C ARG A 288 6.46 23.40 -0.34
N ASN A 289 7.52 23.26 0.46
CA ASN A 289 8.06 24.28 1.38
C ASN A 289 7.02 24.84 2.36
N LYS A 290 5.97 24.07 2.69
CA LYS A 290 4.93 24.49 3.62
C LYS A 290 5.13 23.87 4.99
N GLU A 291 4.80 24.66 6.03
CA GLU A 291 4.72 24.21 7.40
C GLU A 291 3.27 23.87 7.79
N TYR A 292 3.07 22.68 8.35
CA TYR A 292 1.81 22.20 8.90
C TYR A 292 1.88 22.28 10.42
N VAL A 293 1.03 23.12 11.01
CA VAL A 293 1.11 23.53 12.42
C VAL A 293 0.93 22.32 13.33
N ALA A 294 1.61 22.35 14.48
CA ALA A 294 1.47 21.35 15.51
C ALA A 294 0.01 21.17 15.98
N ASN A 295 -0.38 19.94 16.32
CA ASN A 295 -1.72 19.54 16.70
C ASN A 295 -2.80 19.78 15.61
N GLY A 296 -2.40 20.06 14.38
CA GLY A 296 -3.32 20.24 13.25
C GLY A 296 -3.81 18.93 12.66
N VAL A 297 -5.03 18.91 12.15
CA VAL A 297 -5.60 17.79 11.37
C VAL A 297 -5.85 18.27 9.96
N TYR A 298 -5.19 17.63 8.98
CA TYR A 298 -5.25 18.01 7.57
C TYR A 298 -5.72 16.82 6.74
N VAL A 299 -6.60 17.07 5.78
CA VAL A 299 -7.14 16.02 4.89
C VAL A 299 -7.26 16.50 3.46
N GLY A 300 -7.24 15.56 2.52
CA GLY A 300 -7.52 15.81 1.12
C GLY A 300 -6.34 16.32 0.31
N SER A 301 -6.61 16.55 -0.98
CA SER A 301 -5.62 16.97 -1.98
C SER A 301 -6.16 18.05 -2.93
N LYS A 302 -7.38 18.50 -2.72
CA LYS A 302 -8.07 19.45 -3.61
C LYS A 302 -7.29 20.78 -3.68
N GLY A 303 -7.08 21.27 -4.90
CA GLY A 303 -6.31 22.49 -5.09
C GLY A 303 -4.80 22.36 -4.85
N GLY A 304 -4.25 21.13 -4.79
CA GLY A 304 -2.82 20.87 -4.62
C GLY A 304 -2.30 20.98 -3.18
N ASP A 305 -3.21 21.05 -2.20
CA ASP A 305 -2.87 21.10 -0.79
C ASP A 305 -3.96 20.43 0.06
N SER A 306 -3.61 20.02 1.28
CA SER A 306 -4.58 19.50 2.23
C SER A 306 -5.31 20.62 2.97
N LEU A 307 -6.60 20.39 3.21
CA LEU A 307 -7.46 21.29 3.98
C LEU A 307 -7.26 21.06 5.47
N CYS A 308 -7.11 22.14 6.23
CA CYS A 308 -7.06 22.08 7.69
C CYS A 308 -8.49 21.93 8.25
N LEU A 309 -8.77 20.81 8.91
CA LEU A 309 -10.05 20.57 9.61
C LEU A 309 -10.06 21.17 11.01
N SER A 310 -8.93 21.13 11.72
CA SER A 310 -8.78 21.69 13.04
C SER A 310 -7.32 22.06 13.31
N THR A 311 -7.11 23.19 13.96
CA THR A 311 -5.86 23.54 14.61
C THR A 311 -6.08 23.29 16.10
N GLY A 312 -5.40 22.32 16.71
CA GLY A 312 -5.58 21.90 18.09
C GLY A 312 -5.20 22.92 19.18
N ALA A 313 -5.46 24.18 18.93
CA ALA A 313 -5.38 25.20 19.96
C ALA A 313 -6.54 25.00 20.94
N GLN A 314 -6.35 24.17 21.97
CA GLN A 314 -7.11 24.35 23.18
C GLN A 314 -6.81 25.77 23.72
N PRO A 315 -7.82 26.62 23.99
CA PRO A 315 -7.57 27.84 24.72
C PRO A 315 -7.00 27.42 26.07
N LYS A 316 -5.76 27.76 26.35
CA LYS A 316 -5.20 27.69 27.70
C LYS A 316 -6.17 28.43 28.56
N GLY A 317 -6.88 27.72 29.45
CA GLY A 317 -7.76 28.29 30.40
C GLY A 317 -6.96 29.20 31.34
N ASP A 318 -7.00 30.47 31.07
CA ASP A 318 -6.52 31.50 31.98
C ASP A 318 -7.54 31.59 33.13
N LYS A 319 -7.24 30.88 34.20
CA LYS A 319 -7.93 31.04 35.47
C LYS A 319 -7.47 32.32 36.14
N SER A 320 -7.85 33.47 35.61
CA SER A 320 -7.80 34.68 36.39
C SER A 320 -8.72 35.77 35.85
N ARG A 321 -9.60 36.18 36.76
CA ARG A 321 -10.41 37.42 36.79
C ARG A 321 -11.66 37.48 35.91
N VAL A 322 -12.73 37.07 36.54
CA VAL A 322 -14.05 37.68 36.35
C VAL A 322 -13.97 39.18 36.65
N SER A 323 -14.05 39.99 35.62
CA SER A 323 -14.43 41.37 35.73
C SER A 323 -15.56 41.63 34.75
N ARG A 324 -16.74 41.90 35.34
CA ARG A 324 -17.93 42.37 34.63
C ARG A 324 -17.61 43.69 33.93
N ARG A 325 -17.82 43.75 32.61
CA ARG A 325 -18.19 45.01 31.95
C ARG A 325 -19.11 44.73 30.75
N ASN A 326 -20.33 45.26 30.88
CA ASN A 326 -21.33 45.31 29.83
C ASN A 326 -20.86 46.14 28.62
N GLY A 327 -21.19 45.69 27.40
CA GLY A 327 -21.07 46.52 26.23
C GLY A 327 -21.27 45.77 24.90
N ARG A 328 -22.47 45.81 24.45
CA ARG A 328 -22.98 45.73 23.04
C ARG A 328 -22.37 44.77 22.04
N ALA A 329 -23.25 43.92 21.60
CA ALA A 329 -23.16 42.96 20.51
C ALA A 329 -22.80 43.59 19.15
N ALA A 330 -21.91 42.91 18.44
CA ALA A 330 -21.93 42.85 16.98
C ALA A 330 -22.02 41.37 16.59
N GLN A 331 -23.10 41.04 15.93
CA GLN A 331 -23.42 39.69 15.44
C GLN A 331 -22.50 39.34 14.30
N HIS A 332 -21.77 38.23 14.45
CA HIS A 332 -21.35 37.40 13.32
C HIS A 332 -21.68 35.94 13.67
N PRO A 333 -22.25 35.19 12.71
CA PRO A 333 -22.99 33.99 13.03
C PRO A 333 -22.13 32.73 13.04
N ALA A 334 -22.43 31.91 14.04
CA ALA A 334 -22.46 30.44 13.96
C ALA A 334 -21.33 29.69 13.22
N LEU A 335 -20.11 29.78 13.70
CA LEU A 335 -19.05 28.82 13.39
C LEU A 335 -18.42 28.18 14.64
N THR A 336 -19.00 28.43 15.82
CA THR A 336 -18.32 28.13 17.10
C THR A 336 -18.79 26.85 17.78
N GLN A 337 -19.82 26.18 17.31
CA GLN A 337 -20.32 24.94 17.95
C GLN A 337 -19.88 23.62 17.28
N GLU A 338 -19.33 23.64 16.09
CA GLU A 338 -18.84 22.43 15.41
C GLU A 338 -17.42 22.01 15.83
N LYS A 339 -16.75 22.80 16.66
CA LYS A 339 -15.33 22.61 16.99
C LYS A 339 -15.01 21.57 18.07
N LYS A 340 -15.98 21.01 18.75
CA LYS A 340 -15.71 20.08 19.87
C LYS A 340 -15.68 18.61 19.48
N SER A 341 -16.15 18.23 18.30
CA SER A 341 -16.28 16.83 17.91
C SER A 341 -15.15 16.30 17.01
N SER A 342 -14.26 17.15 16.52
CA SER A 342 -13.30 16.76 15.50
C SER A 342 -11.96 16.24 16.02
N ILE A 343 -11.73 16.19 17.31
CA ILE A 343 -10.44 15.74 17.89
C ILE A 343 -10.46 14.26 18.27
N GLU A 344 -11.60 13.64 18.44
CA GLU A 344 -11.70 12.25 18.93
C GLU A 344 -11.67 11.17 17.86
N SER A 345 -11.18 11.41 16.78
CA SER A 345 -11.04 10.54 15.62
C SER A 345 -11.40 11.35 14.40
N VAL A 346 -10.98 10.97 13.31
CA VAL A 346 -11.69 11.11 12.06
C VAL A 346 -13.12 10.54 12.25
N ARG A 347 -13.79 10.95 13.29
CA ARG A 347 -15.16 10.64 13.63
C ARG A 347 -16.02 11.77 13.13
N TYR A 348 -16.54 11.62 11.92
CA TYR A 348 -17.91 11.84 11.55
C TYR A 348 -18.54 13.15 12.03
N LEU A 349 -18.74 14.04 11.11
CA LEU A 349 -19.67 15.16 11.24
C LEU A 349 -21.06 14.62 11.61
N GLN A 350 -21.49 14.83 12.83
CA GLN A 350 -22.88 14.62 13.24
C GLN A 350 -23.71 15.83 12.82
N GLY A 351 -24.58 15.64 11.85
CA GLY A 351 -25.64 16.60 11.58
C GLY A 351 -26.76 16.44 12.60
N THR A 352 -27.11 17.49 13.30
CA THR A 352 -28.32 17.54 14.15
C THR A 352 -29.49 18.07 13.31
N ASN A 353 -30.58 17.32 13.28
CA ASN A 353 -31.86 17.80 12.75
C ASN A 353 -32.45 18.85 13.68
N ASP A 354 -32.59 20.07 13.20
CA ASP A 354 -33.37 21.10 13.85
C ASP A 354 -34.76 21.14 13.18
N PRO A 355 -35.85 20.81 13.88
CA PRO A 355 -37.16 20.64 13.26
C PRO A 355 -37.88 21.92 12.83
N GLU A 356 -37.33 23.10 13.07
CA GLU A 356 -38.08 24.35 12.85
C GLU A 356 -37.71 25.18 11.62
N LYS A 357 -36.74 24.80 10.83
CA LYS A 357 -36.42 25.52 9.59
C LYS A 357 -36.28 24.58 8.40
N GLY A 358 -37.31 24.52 7.59
CA GLY A 358 -37.47 23.69 6.39
C GLY A 358 -36.39 23.82 5.31
N ARG A 359 -35.11 23.66 5.67
CA ARG A 359 -33.98 23.40 4.80
C ARG A 359 -33.28 22.16 5.30
N SER A 360 -33.54 21.07 4.62
CA SER A 360 -32.87 19.78 4.86
C SER A 360 -31.38 19.87 4.54
N THR A 361 -30.58 20.05 5.57
CA THR A 361 -29.17 19.63 5.55
C THR A 361 -29.14 18.11 5.66
N PRO A 362 -28.30 17.39 4.93
CA PRO A 362 -28.24 15.93 5.02
C PRO A 362 -27.81 15.54 6.44
N SER A 363 -28.73 14.95 7.20
CA SER A 363 -28.43 14.36 8.49
C SER A 363 -27.86 12.97 8.31
N ILE A 364 -26.64 12.77 8.80
CA ILE A 364 -26.06 11.45 8.92
C ILE A 364 -26.48 10.89 10.28
N THR A 365 -27.46 10.01 10.28
CA THR A 365 -27.87 9.29 11.48
C THR A 365 -26.92 8.11 11.71
N ILE A 366 -26.05 8.21 12.70
CA ILE A 366 -25.26 7.08 13.17
C ILE A 366 -26.10 6.31 14.17
N THR A 367 -26.75 5.25 13.74
CA THR A 367 -27.28 4.24 14.65
C THR A 367 -26.09 3.48 15.23
N ARG A 368 -25.77 3.72 16.50
CA ARG A 368 -24.92 2.81 17.26
C ARG A 368 -25.60 1.45 17.29
N PRO A 369 -24.95 0.37 16.89
CA PRO A 369 -25.39 -0.93 17.32
C PRO A 369 -25.14 -1.00 18.82
N VAL A 370 -26.20 -1.02 19.61
CA VAL A 370 -26.14 -1.43 21.01
C VAL A 370 -25.70 -2.88 20.99
N SER A 371 -24.47 -3.14 21.35
CA SER A 371 -23.99 -4.49 21.58
C SER A 371 -24.35 -4.87 23.02
N ASP A 372 -25.55 -5.37 23.21
CA ASP A 372 -25.85 -6.22 24.34
C ASP A 372 -25.16 -7.57 24.11
N VAL A 373 -23.95 -7.70 24.58
CA VAL A 373 -23.33 -9.00 24.84
C VAL A 373 -23.10 -9.07 26.33
N PRO A 374 -23.81 -9.94 27.05
CA PRO A 374 -23.53 -10.20 28.45
C PRO A 374 -22.21 -10.97 28.54
N GLY A 375 -21.17 -10.29 28.92
CA GLY A 375 -19.91 -10.89 29.34
C GLY A 375 -19.78 -10.67 30.85
N ASP A 376 -20.24 -11.63 31.63
CA ASP A 376 -19.94 -11.73 33.04
C ASP A 376 -18.43 -11.70 33.28
N PHE A 377 -17.95 -10.60 33.81
CA PHE A 377 -16.77 -10.58 34.65
C PHE A 377 -17.08 -9.70 35.88
N ASN A 378 -17.62 -10.36 36.90
CA ASN A 378 -17.67 -9.83 38.25
C ASN A 378 -16.22 -9.60 38.75
N HIS A 379 -15.83 -8.35 38.88
CA HIS A 379 -14.87 -7.92 39.87
C HIS A 379 -15.43 -6.69 40.60
N SER A 380 -15.98 -6.99 41.76
CA SER A 380 -16.22 -5.99 42.79
C SER A 380 -14.88 -5.54 43.37
N GLY A 381 -14.60 -4.26 43.27
CA GLY A 381 -13.48 -3.64 43.97
C GLY A 381 -13.27 -2.21 43.53
N SER A 382 -13.75 -1.30 44.41
CA SER A 382 -13.42 0.13 44.57
C SER A 382 -13.22 0.97 43.29
N ASP A 383 -14.13 1.89 43.09
CA ASP A 383 -14.15 2.94 42.06
C ASP A 383 -12.98 3.93 42.21
N THR A 384 -11.83 3.52 41.74
CA THR A 384 -10.93 4.39 41.02
C THR A 384 -11.09 3.96 39.56
N GLU A 385 -11.73 4.79 38.73
CA GLU A 385 -11.65 4.65 37.27
C GLU A 385 -10.17 4.52 36.94
N ALA A 386 -9.72 3.29 36.73
CA ALA A 386 -8.43 3.03 36.15
C ALA A 386 -8.54 3.66 34.77
N GLU A 387 -7.94 4.84 34.57
CA GLU A 387 -7.84 5.50 33.28
C GLU A 387 -7.36 4.45 32.32
N ASP A 388 -8.21 4.10 31.34
CA ASP A 388 -7.87 3.17 30.27
C ASP A 388 -6.51 3.61 29.71
N PRO A 389 -5.46 2.79 29.78
CA PRO A 389 -4.13 3.16 29.28
C PRO A 389 -4.16 3.66 27.84
N ALA A 390 -5.21 3.30 27.08
CA ALA A 390 -5.46 3.83 25.74
C ALA A 390 -5.90 5.31 25.74
N ASN A 391 -6.36 5.84 26.86
CA ASN A 391 -6.80 7.23 27.03
C ASN A 391 -5.76 8.12 27.73
N ASP A 392 -4.69 7.55 28.29
CA ASP A 392 -3.55 8.32 28.78
C ASP A 392 -2.96 9.14 27.62
N PRO A 393 -2.92 10.48 27.70
CA PRO A 393 -2.33 11.32 26.67
C PRO A 393 -0.90 10.91 26.32
N ALA A 394 -0.13 10.42 27.27
CA ALA A 394 1.22 9.91 27.06
C ALA A 394 1.25 8.58 26.30
N VAL A 395 0.19 7.78 26.37
CA VAL A 395 0.03 6.49 25.67
C VAL A 395 -0.87 6.63 24.46
N SER A 396 -1.94 7.42 24.52
CA SER A 396 -2.93 7.60 23.45
C SER A 396 -2.42 8.40 22.24
N SER A 397 -1.40 9.23 22.43
CA SER A 397 -0.72 9.93 21.31
C SER A 397 0.25 9.03 20.57
N THR A 398 0.36 7.77 20.96
CA THR A 398 1.43 6.92 20.51
C THR A 398 1.06 6.03 19.36
N PRO A 399 2.05 5.79 18.53
CA PRO A 399 1.96 4.83 17.48
C PRO A 399 1.80 3.41 18.04
N PHE A 400 1.35 2.56 17.20
CA PHE A 400 1.28 1.14 17.37
C PHE A 400 2.52 0.56 18.04
N GLY A 401 2.37 -0.30 19.01
CA GLY A 401 3.45 -1.04 19.65
C GLY A 401 4.14 -0.33 20.81
N ARG A 402 3.69 0.84 21.26
CA ARG A 402 4.30 1.49 22.41
C ARG A 402 4.09 0.69 23.71
N ALA A 403 2.91 0.16 23.93
CA ALA A 403 2.64 -0.69 25.09
C ALA A 403 3.62 -1.87 25.15
N PHE A 404 3.97 -2.42 24.01
CA PHE A 404 4.98 -3.47 23.89
C PHE A 404 6.37 -2.99 24.32
N TYR A 405 6.82 -1.83 23.82
CA TYR A 405 8.14 -1.28 24.19
C TYR A 405 8.22 -0.84 25.65
N LEU A 406 7.12 -0.47 26.25
CA LEU A 406 7.03 -0.07 27.66
C LEU A 406 6.81 -1.27 28.60
N GLY A 407 6.69 -2.50 28.06
CA GLY A 407 6.40 -3.69 28.87
C GLY A 407 4.96 -3.74 29.41
N LEU A 408 4.06 -2.92 28.88
CA LEU A 408 2.65 -2.86 29.28
C LEU A 408 1.76 -3.79 28.46
N ALA A 409 2.30 -4.37 27.37
CA ALA A 409 1.53 -5.27 26.53
C ALA A 409 1.30 -6.62 27.25
N PRO A 410 0.08 -7.19 27.13
CA PRO A 410 -0.21 -8.51 27.68
C PRO A 410 0.67 -9.59 27.05
N TYR A 411 0.87 -10.68 27.77
CA TYR A 411 1.71 -11.81 27.32
C TYR A 411 1.25 -12.47 26.02
N HIS A 412 -0.02 -12.30 25.65
CA HIS A 412 -0.55 -12.84 24.39
C HIS A 412 -0.22 -11.98 23.15
N VAL A 413 0.36 -10.80 23.35
CA VAL A 413 0.91 -9.98 22.24
C VAL A 413 2.23 -10.60 21.79
N TYR A 414 2.39 -10.79 20.50
CA TYR A 414 3.58 -11.46 19.96
C TYR A 414 4.85 -10.63 20.20
N SER A 415 5.88 -11.32 20.69
CA SER A 415 7.20 -10.71 20.89
C SER A 415 7.86 -10.36 19.54
N PRO A 416 8.82 -9.39 19.48
CA PRO A 416 9.58 -9.11 18.27
C PRO A 416 10.27 -10.34 17.69
N LEU A 417 10.77 -11.24 18.54
CA LEU A 417 11.39 -12.49 18.09
C LEU A 417 10.36 -13.39 17.40
N THR A 418 9.15 -13.52 17.95
CA THR A 418 8.07 -14.29 17.34
C THR A 418 7.67 -13.69 15.98
N ILE A 419 7.55 -12.37 15.89
CA ILE A 419 7.22 -11.67 14.65
C ILE A 419 8.33 -11.89 13.61
N THR A 420 9.58 -11.76 13.98
CA THR A 420 10.73 -12.02 13.10
C THR A 420 10.73 -13.47 12.63
N PHE A 421 10.53 -14.42 13.54
CA PHE A 421 10.52 -15.84 13.22
C PHE A 421 9.45 -16.17 12.19
N TYR A 422 8.18 -15.80 12.43
CA TYR A 422 7.14 -16.11 11.45
C TYR A 422 7.30 -15.33 10.13
N SER A 423 7.90 -14.16 10.17
CA SER A 423 8.17 -13.37 8.96
C SER A 423 9.22 -14.03 8.07
N ILE A 424 10.33 -14.49 8.67
CA ILE A 424 11.36 -15.27 7.97
C ILE A 424 10.77 -16.58 7.46
N PHE A 425 10.04 -17.31 8.32
CA PHE A 425 9.40 -18.57 7.94
C PHE A 425 8.44 -18.40 6.76
N ASN A 426 7.53 -17.41 6.80
CA ASN A 426 6.58 -17.17 5.73
C ASN A 426 7.28 -16.81 4.41
N ARG A 427 8.38 -16.05 4.47
CA ARG A 427 9.15 -15.71 3.27
C ARG A 427 9.88 -16.93 2.70
N LEU A 428 10.52 -17.70 3.56
CA LEU A 428 11.19 -18.92 3.16
C LEU A 428 10.20 -19.92 2.57
N PHE A 429 9.09 -20.15 3.28
CA PHE A 429 8.00 -21.00 2.80
C PHE A 429 7.47 -20.54 1.44
N THR A 430 7.20 -19.24 1.27
CA THR A 430 6.73 -18.67 0.00
C THR A 430 7.74 -18.91 -1.12
N ALA A 431 9.03 -18.76 -0.85
CA ALA A 431 10.07 -18.96 -1.85
C ALA A 431 10.23 -20.43 -2.25
N VAL A 432 10.18 -21.35 -1.30
CA VAL A 432 10.18 -22.79 -1.54
C VAL A 432 8.92 -23.19 -2.31
N TYR A 433 7.76 -22.73 -1.87
CA TYR A 433 6.46 -23.02 -2.48
C TYR A 433 6.43 -22.65 -3.97
N TRP A 434 6.78 -21.42 -4.32
CA TRP A 434 6.81 -20.97 -5.73
C TRP A 434 8.08 -21.42 -6.49
N GLY A 435 9.04 -22.03 -5.81
CA GLY A 435 10.15 -22.74 -6.43
C GLY A 435 9.80 -24.18 -6.79
N ALA A 436 8.85 -24.78 -6.08
CA ALA A 436 8.48 -26.17 -6.26
C ALA A 436 8.05 -26.54 -7.70
N PRO A 437 7.23 -25.74 -8.43
CA PRO A 437 6.84 -26.10 -9.78
C PRO A 437 8.02 -26.39 -10.71
N SER A 438 9.04 -25.54 -10.73
CA SER A 438 10.21 -25.73 -11.61
C SER A 438 11.08 -26.91 -11.18
N ILE A 439 11.37 -27.00 -9.89
CA ILE A 439 12.22 -28.07 -9.34
C ILE A 439 11.55 -29.43 -9.48
N SER A 440 10.26 -29.53 -9.10
CA SER A 440 9.51 -30.79 -9.19
C SER A 440 9.25 -31.21 -10.64
N THR A 441 9.07 -30.27 -11.56
CA THR A 441 8.92 -30.60 -12.98
C THR A 441 10.18 -31.26 -13.51
N ILE A 442 11.36 -30.72 -13.22
CA ILE A 442 12.64 -31.32 -13.63
C ILE A 442 12.78 -32.72 -13.02
N GLN A 443 12.41 -32.88 -11.75
CA GLN A 443 12.47 -34.19 -11.08
C GLN A 443 11.53 -35.21 -11.70
N ILE A 444 10.31 -34.82 -12.04
CA ILE A 444 9.34 -35.70 -12.70
C ILE A 444 9.82 -36.11 -14.09
N ILE A 445 10.40 -35.18 -14.84
CA ILE A 445 11.01 -35.49 -16.15
C ILE A 445 12.12 -36.51 -15.97
N ASN A 446 13.01 -36.29 -15.02
CA ASN A 446 14.09 -37.22 -14.69
C ASN A 446 13.53 -38.62 -14.29
N LEU A 447 12.57 -38.67 -13.40
CA LEU A 447 11.93 -39.90 -12.96
C LEU A 447 11.26 -40.62 -14.15
N PHE A 448 10.58 -39.89 -15.02
CA PHE A 448 9.92 -40.47 -16.19
C PHE A 448 10.92 -41.07 -17.16
N ILE A 449 12.00 -40.38 -17.48
CA ILE A 449 13.07 -40.86 -18.37
C ILE A 449 13.76 -42.09 -17.78
N THR A 450 14.04 -42.08 -16.50
CA THR A 450 14.76 -43.20 -15.83
C THR A 450 13.88 -44.45 -15.65
N THR A 451 12.58 -44.23 -15.38
CA THR A 451 11.63 -45.35 -15.17
C THR A 451 11.17 -45.97 -16.49
N TYR A 452 10.99 -45.15 -17.54
CA TYR A 452 10.48 -45.58 -18.83
C TYR A 452 11.45 -45.24 -19.98
N PRO A 453 12.68 -45.77 -19.97
CA PRO A 453 13.70 -45.37 -20.93
C PRO A 453 13.35 -45.73 -22.40
N LEU A 454 12.60 -46.80 -22.60
CA LEU A 454 12.20 -47.26 -23.93
C LEU A 454 10.87 -46.68 -24.43
N HIS A 455 10.22 -45.84 -23.62
CA HIS A 455 8.94 -45.23 -24.02
C HIS A 455 9.19 -44.20 -25.14
N PRO A 456 8.34 -44.13 -26.18
CA PRO A 456 8.51 -43.17 -27.29
C PRO A 456 8.63 -41.71 -26.84
N VAL A 457 7.90 -41.32 -25.76
CA VAL A 457 7.97 -39.98 -25.18
C VAL A 457 9.34 -39.72 -24.54
N SER A 458 9.91 -40.71 -23.84
CA SER A 458 11.28 -40.60 -23.28
C SER A 458 12.31 -40.38 -24.38
N HIS A 459 12.21 -41.14 -25.48
CA HIS A 459 13.07 -40.99 -26.63
C HIS A 459 12.90 -39.58 -27.25
N ALA A 460 11.67 -39.11 -27.42
CA ALA A 460 11.40 -37.76 -27.96
C ALA A 460 11.96 -36.65 -27.05
N ILE A 461 11.80 -36.76 -25.73
CA ILE A 461 12.35 -35.81 -24.75
C ILE A 461 13.88 -35.78 -24.83
N LEU A 462 14.53 -36.95 -25.00
CA LEU A 462 15.98 -37.07 -25.05
C LEU A 462 16.59 -36.57 -26.36
N THR A 463 15.84 -36.66 -27.46
CA THR A 463 16.37 -36.38 -28.82
C THR A 463 15.85 -35.05 -29.39
N GLN A 464 14.70 -34.54 -28.93
CA GLN A 464 14.04 -33.38 -29.52
C GLN A 464 13.84 -32.27 -28.48
N PRO A 465 14.57 -31.15 -28.58
CA PRO A 465 14.43 -30.04 -27.62
C PRO A 465 13.02 -29.49 -27.50
N MET A 466 12.24 -29.49 -28.58
CA MET A 466 10.85 -29.02 -28.57
C MET A 466 9.92 -29.96 -27.79
N ALA A 467 10.15 -31.28 -27.86
CA ALA A 467 9.41 -32.26 -27.06
C ALA A 467 9.74 -32.10 -25.57
N LEU A 468 11.00 -31.92 -25.22
CA LEU A 468 11.41 -31.59 -23.84
C LEU A 468 10.74 -30.33 -23.35
N PHE A 469 10.78 -29.25 -24.13
CA PHE A 469 10.13 -27.98 -23.76
C PHE A 469 8.61 -28.16 -23.57
N GLY A 470 7.94 -28.83 -24.51
CA GLY A 470 6.49 -29.06 -24.41
C GLY A 470 6.09 -29.88 -23.18
N PHE A 471 6.86 -30.94 -22.89
CA PHE A 471 6.64 -31.79 -21.72
C PHE A 471 6.91 -31.03 -20.41
N PHE A 472 8.00 -30.28 -20.35
CA PHE A 472 8.31 -29.38 -19.24
C PHE A 472 7.17 -28.37 -19.02
N ALA A 473 6.74 -27.68 -20.08
CA ALA A 473 5.71 -26.65 -20.00
C ALA A 473 4.37 -27.22 -19.52
N ALA A 474 3.99 -28.41 -19.97
CA ALA A 474 2.75 -29.08 -19.57
C ALA A 474 2.76 -29.42 -18.07
N ILE A 475 3.83 -30.08 -17.59
CA ILE A 475 3.93 -30.46 -16.17
C ILE A 475 4.01 -29.21 -15.29
N PHE A 476 4.86 -28.24 -15.69
CA PHE A 476 5.01 -26.99 -14.98
C PHE A 476 3.67 -26.23 -14.85
N ALA A 477 2.90 -26.14 -15.93
CA ALA A 477 1.60 -25.49 -15.94
C ALA A 477 0.60 -26.16 -14.98
N VAL A 478 0.55 -27.51 -14.98
CA VAL A 478 -0.31 -28.27 -14.06
C VAL A 478 0.09 -27.99 -12.60
N PHE A 479 1.37 -28.10 -12.26
CA PHE A 479 1.86 -27.83 -10.91
C PHE A 479 1.62 -26.40 -10.47
N ASN A 480 1.95 -25.45 -11.34
CA ASN A 480 1.79 -24.04 -11.04
C ASN A 480 0.32 -23.67 -10.80
N THR A 481 -0.60 -24.24 -11.60
CA THR A 481 -2.03 -24.05 -11.43
C THR A 481 -2.53 -24.69 -10.13
N PHE A 482 -2.10 -25.92 -9.83
CA PHE A 482 -2.44 -26.59 -8.58
C PHE A 482 -1.99 -25.77 -7.37
N LEU A 483 -0.73 -25.31 -7.35
CA LEU A 483 -0.22 -24.48 -6.27
C LEU A 483 -0.92 -23.11 -6.20
N ALA A 484 -1.30 -22.53 -7.33
CA ALA A 484 -2.09 -21.31 -7.33
C ALA A 484 -3.42 -21.49 -6.59
N VAL A 485 -4.19 -22.54 -6.93
CA VAL A 485 -5.43 -22.87 -6.23
C VAL A 485 -5.20 -23.18 -4.75
N LEU A 486 -4.18 -23.98 -4.44
CA LEU A 486 -3.83 -24.33 -3.06
C LEU A 486 -3.46 -23.08 -2.24
N SER A 487 -2.77 -22.09 -2.81
CA SER A 487 -2.45 -20.83 -2.13
C SER A 487 -3.69 -20.02 -1.74
N LEU A 488 -4.75 -20.06 -2.56
CA LEU A 488 -6.05 -19.45 -2.22
C LEU A 488 -6.71 -20.19 -1.07
N LEU A 489 -6.73 -21.53 -1.11
CA LEU A 489 -7.29 -22.36 -0.03
C LEU A 489 -6.55 -22.16 1.29
N ILE A 490 -5.21 -22.10 1.27
CA ILE A 490 -4.39 -21.80 2.46
C ILE A 490 -4.79 -20.43 3.04
N THR A 491 -4.95 -19.41 2.21
CA THR A 491 -5.33 -18.07 2.68
C THR A 491 -6.75 -18.07 3.27
N ILE A 492 -7.70 -18.74 2.63
CA ILE A 492 -9.09 -18.88 3.14
C ILE A 492 -9.06 -19.61 4.50
N SER A 493 -8.38 -20.74 4.58
CA SER A 493 -8.28 -21.52 5.83
C SER A 493 -7.61 -20.72 6.93
N ALA A 494 -6.50 -20.04 6.64
CA ALA A 494 -5.79 -19.20 7.60
C ALA A 494 -6.70 -18.07 8.13
N LYS A 495 -7.49 -17.42 7.27
CA LYS A 495 -8.45 -16.41 7.69
C LYS A 495 -9.47 -16.97 8.70
N TRP A 496 -10.05 -18.11 8.40
CA TRP A 496 -11.06 -18.71 9.27
C TRP A 496 -10.49 -19.24 10.59
N ILE A 497 -9.27 -19.79 10.57
CA ILE A 497 -8.59 -20.29 11.79
C ILE A 497 -8.14 -19.13 12.68
N LEU A 498 -7.54 -18.07 12.10
CA LEU A 498 -6.94 -16.99 12.87
C LEU A 498 -7.96 -15.95 13.35
N LEU A 499 -8.91 -15.58 12.51
CA LEU A 499 -9.82 -14.45 12.76
C LEU A 499 -11.29 -14.86 12.90
N GLY A 500 -11.66 -16.03 12.40
CA GLY A 500 -13.07 -16.45 12.37
C GLY A 500 -13.95 -15.47 11.59
N ARG A 501 -15.17 -15.26 12.03
CA ARG A 501 -16.10 -14.26 11.50
C ARG A 501 -15.95 -12.96 12.26
N ARG A 502 -15.52 -11.92 11.56
CA ARG A 502 -15.32 -10.58 12.14
C ARG A 502 -16.66 -9.91 12.39
N GLN A 503 -16.70 -9.11 13.45
CA GLN A 503 -17.84 -8.30 13.82
C GLN A 503 -17.38 -6.83 13.94
N PRO A 504 -18.27 -5.86 13.75
CA PRO A 504 -17.98 -4.47 14.07
C PRO A 504 -17.58 -4.31 15.54
N GLY A 505 -16.64 -3.43 15.82
CA GLY A 505 -16.17 -3.16 17.16
C GLY A 505 -14.81 -2.49 17.18
N THR A 506 -14.39 -2.07 18.36
CA THR A 506 -13.11 -1.39 18.60
C THR A 506 -12.14 -2.33 19.28
N HIS A 507 -10.91 -2.40 18.77
CA HIS A 507 -9.82 -3.17 19.34
C HIS A 507 -8.67 -2.24 19.69
N SER A 508 -8.03 -2.44 20.82
CA SER A 508 -6.74 -1.81 21.12
C SER A 508 -5.65 -2.48 20.28
N TRP A 509 -4.88 -1.70 19.52
CA TRP A 509 -3.86 -2.24 18.63
C TRP A 509 -2.80 -3.07 19.37
N ASP A 510 -2.32 -2.54 20.49
CA ASP A 510 -1.23 -3.16 21.24
C ASP A 510 -1.68 -4.25 22.22
N LEU A 511 -2.94 -4.17 22.68
CA LEU A 511 -3.45 -5.05 23.72
C LEU A 511 -4.31 -6.18 23.18
N SER A 512 -4.80 -6.07 21.93
CA SER A 512 -5.75 -7.04 21.37
C SER A 512 -5.03 -8.15 20.60
N PRO A 513 -5.30 -9.42 20.92
CA PRO A 513 -4.80 -10.55 20.13
C PRO A 513 -5.37 -10.57 18.70
N TYR A 514 -6.50 -9.91 18.46
CA TYR A 514 -7.09 -9.75 17.14
C TYR A 514 -6.12 -9.04 16.18
N CYS A 515 -5.57 -7.89 16.58
CA CYS A 515 -4.67 -7.12 15.75
C CYS A 515 -3.39 -7.90 15.40
N GLN A 516 -2.88 -8.69 16.32
CA GLN A 516 -1.70 -9.56 16.09
C GLN A 516 -2.02 -10.68 15.09
N ARG A 517 -3.17 -11.36 15.24
CA ARG A 517 -3.62 -12.38 14.30
C ARG A 517 -3.90 -11.81 12.91
N TRP A 518 -4.44 -10.58 12.86
CA TRP A 518 -4.65 -9.86 11.60
C TRP A 518 -3.32 -9.59 10.88
N GLN A 519 -2.29 -9.13 11.60
CA GLN A 519 -0.94 -8.94 11.03
C GLN A 519 -0.35 -10.26 10.52
N LEU A 520 -0.51 -11.34 11.28
CA LEU A 520 -0.06 -12.67 10.85
C LEU A 520 -0.78 -13.11 9.57
N LEU A 521 -2.10 -12.91 9.48
CA LEU A 521 -2.86 -13.20 8.27
C LEU A 521 -2.33 -12.41 7.06
N LEU A 522 -2.05 -11.13 7.22
CA LEU A 522 -1.46 -10.31 6.14
C LEU A 522 -0.10 -10.84 5.69
N SER A 523 0.69 -11.38 6.62
CA SER A 523 1.96 -12.04 6.28
C SER A 523 1.74 -13.34 5.48
N ILE A 524 0.76 -14.16 5.84
CA ILE A 524 0.40 -15.39 5.12
C ILE A 524 -0.14 -15.07 3.72
N GLU A 525 -0.87 -13.97 3.55
CA GLU A 525 -1.37 -13.55 2.24
C GLU A 525 -0.24 -13.25 1.21
N GLN A 526 0.99 -13.04 1.66
CA GLN A 526 2.13 -12.89 0.75
C GLN A 526 2.32 -14.13 -0.14
N LEU A 527 1.89 -15.31 0.33
CA LEU A 527 1.96 -16.54 -0.46
C LEU A 527 1.23 -16.36 -1.81
N ARG A 528 -0.04 -15.96 -1.78
CA ARG A 528 -0.83 -15.75 -3.01
C ARG A 528 -0.42 -14.51 -3.81
N ARG A 529 0.12 -13.49 -3.13
CA ARG A 529 0.54 -12.22 -3.76
C ARG A 529 1.87 -12.34 -4.50
N SER A 530 2.73 -13.26 -4.12
CA SER A 530 4.06 -13.45 -4.70
C SER A 530 4.06 -14.23 -6.02
N ALA A 531 2.93 -14.83 -6.41
CA ALA A 531 2.78 -15.54 -7.66
C ALA A 531 2.90 -14.63 -8.89
N PHE A 532 3.21 -15.20 -10.04
CA PHE A 532 3.11 -14.58 -11.36
C PHE A 532 3.84 -13.21 -11.44
N ALA A 533 5.12 -13.20 -11.08
CA ALA A 533 5.97 -12.01 -11.08
C ALA A 533 5.40 -10.83 -10.23
N GLY A 534 4.68 -11.18 -9.15
CA GLY A 534 4.10 -10.20 -8.22
C GLY A 534 2.72 -9.67 -8.61
N GLN A 535 2.11 -10.17 -9.68
CA GLN A 535 0.71 -9.88 -9.99
C GLN A 535 -0.24 -10.60 -9.01
N GLY A 536 0.22 -11.71 -8.44
CA GLY A 536 -0.56 -12.54 -7.53
C GLY A 536 -1.61 -13.40 -8.24
N VAL A 537 -2.11 -14.41 -7.54
CA VAL A 537 -3.13 -15.32 -8.09
C VAL A 537 -4.43 -14.58 -8.43
N LEU A 538 -4.83 -13.63 -7.60
CA LEU A 538 -6.05 -12.84 -7.86
C LEU A 538 -5.92 -11.92 -9.08
N GLY A 539 -4.71 -11.47 -9.41
CA GLY A 539 -4.46 -10.69 -10.63
C GLY A 539 -4.77 -11.49 -11.91
N MET A 540 -4.54 -12.80 -11.88
CA MET A 540 -4.90 -13.70 -12.99
C MET A 540 -6.40 -14.02 -13.06
N LEU A 541 -7.10 -13.90 -11.93
CA LEU A 541 -8.52 -14.18 -11.82
C LEU A 541 -9.41 -12.94 -11.88
N THR A 542 -8.81 -11.76 -12.06
CA THR A 542 -9.55 -10.48 -12.07
C THR A 542 -10.71 -10.50 -13.07
N CYS A 543 -11.80 -9.85 -12.72
CA CYS A 543 -13.05 -9.81 -13.51
C CYS A 543 -13.73 -11.18 -13.77
N THR A 544 -13.33 -12.22 -13.07
CA THR A 544 -13.95 -13.54 -13.22
C THR A 544 -14.85 -13.86 -12.03
N ALA A 545 -15.75 -14.84 -12.22
CA ALA A 545 -16.56 -15.39 -11.14
C ALA A 545 -15.71 -16.01 -10.01
N TYR A 546 -14.48 -16.43 -10.31
CA TYR A 546 -13.56 -17.00 -9.32
C TYR A 546 -13.10 -15.97 -8.29
N THR A 547 -12.85 -14.71 -8.69
CA THR A 547 -12.53 -13.64 -7.75
C THR A 547 -13.69 -13.37 -6.80
N VAL A 548 -14.92 -13.36 -7.31
CA VAL A 548 -16.13 -13.20 -6.49
C VAL A 548 -16.28 -14.38 -5.53
N ALA A 549 -16.10 -15.61 -6.03
CA ALA A 549 -16.18 -16.83 -5.21
C ALA A 549 -15.13 -16.82 -4.08
N TYR A 550 -13.92 -16.38 -4.37
CA TYR A 550 -12.85 -16.24 -3.37
C TYR A 550 -13.25 -15.29 -2.23
N PHE A 551 -13.76 -14.10 -2.55
CA PHE A 551 -14.17 -13.14 -1.51
C PHE A 551 -15.41 -13.59 -0.74
N ARG A 552 -16.34 -14.31 -1.39
CA ARG A 552 -17.44 -14.98 -0.70
C ARG A 552 -16.94 -16.05 0.27
N ALA A 553 -15.95 -16.83 -0.13
CA ALA A 553 -15.33 -17.83 0.75
C ALA A 553 -14.63 -17.20 1.96
N LEU A 554 -14.15 -15.97 1.85
CA LEU A 554 -13.62 -15.18 2.96
C LEU A 554 -14.70 -14.54 3.84
N GLY A 555 -15.98 -14.63 3.46
CA GLY A 555 -17.11 -14.16 4.24
C GLY A 555 -17.82 -12.92 3.69
N ALA A 556 -17.39 -12.35 2.57
CA ALA A 556 -18.04 -11.20 1.96
C ALA A 556 -19.44 -11.58 1.41
N LYS A 557 -20.41 -10.71 1.60
CA LYS A 557 -21.71 -10.80 0.97
C LYS A 557 -21.65 -10.07 -0.37
N ILE A 558 -21.67 -10.80 -1.48
CA ILE A 558 -21.57 -10.21 -2.82
C ILE A 558 -22.77 -10.71 -3.63
N GLY A 559 -23.51 -9.79 -4.24
CA GLY A 559 -24.66 -10.05 -5.05
C GLY A 559 -24.34 -10.74 -6.39
N LYS A 560 -25.32 -10.80 -7.28
CA LYS A 560 -25.19 -11.41 -8.60
C LYS A 560 -24.59 -10.44 -9.60
N ASN A 561 -23.90 -10.97 -10.62
CA ASN A 561 -23.37 -10.21 -11.75
C ASN A 561 -22.43 -9.05 -11.35
N CYS A 562 -21.68 -9.22 -10.26
CA CYS A 562 -20.67 -8.25 -9.83
C CYS A 562 -19.37 -8.45 -10.58
N ALA A 563 -18.71 -7.35 -10.96
CA ALA A 563 -17.41 -7.34 -11.63
C ALA A 563 -16.35 -6.68 -10.73
N LEU A 564 -15.32 -7.46 -10.37
CA LEU A 564 -14.22 -7.00 -9.53
C LEU A 564 -12.94 -6.96 -10.36
N PHE A 565 -12.53 -5.75 -10.73
CA PHE A 565 -11.32 -5.51 -11.52
C PHE A 565 -10.18 -5.02 -10.63
N ALA A 566 -8.98 -5.42 -10.97
CA ALA A 566 -7.78 -4.98 -10.27
C ALA A 566 -6.71 -4.45 -11.25
N ASN A 567 -7.08 -3.99 -12.44
CA ASN A 567 -6.21 -3.43 -13.48
C ASN A 567 -4.92 -4.22 -13.69
N GLY A 568 -4.98 -5.56 -13.64
CA GLY A 568 -3.81 -6.44 -13.75
C GLY A 568 -2.86 -6.41 -12.53
N ARG A 569 -3.14 -5.57 -11.53
CA ARG A 569 -2.47 -5.59 -10.23
C ARG A 569 -3.55 -5.64 -9.15
N PRO A 570 -3.52 -6.61 -8.24
CA PRO A 570 -4.52 -6.71 -7.18
C PRO A 570 -4.31 -5.60 -6.14
N SER A 571 -4.61 -4.37 -6.51
CA SER A 571 -4.70 -3.24 -5.58
C SER A 571 -6.06 -3.15 -4.91
N LEU A 572 -7.03 -3.94 -5.39
CA LEU A 572 -8.32 -4.15 -4.76
C LEU A 572 -8.12 -4.59 -3.30
N ILE A 573 -8.41 -3.71 -2.37
CA ILE A 573 -8.24 -3.97 -0.96
C ILE A 573 -9.60 -4.20 -0.33
N PHE A 574 -9.95 -5.47 -0.16
CA PHE A 574 -10.98 -5.90 0.78
C PHE A 574 -10.27 -6.39 2.03
N THR A 575 -10.00 -5.50 2.93
CA THR A 575 -9.21 -5.83 4.12
C THR A 575 -9.98 -6.74 5.07
N GLU A 576 -11.29 -6.52 5.19
CA GLU A 576 -12.21 -7.30 6.03
C GLU A 576 -13.41 -7.78 5.21
N PRO A 577 -13.27 -8.85 4.42
CA PRO A 577 -14.34 -9.33 3.52
C PRO A 577 -15.67 -9.61 4.22
N ASP A 578 -15.65 -10.13 5.43
CA ASP A 578 -16.86 -10.43 6.21
C ASP A 578 -17.64 -9.21 6.69
N LEU A 579 -17.06 -8.01 6.63
CA LEU A 579 -17.72 -6.74 6.92
C LEU A 579 -18.21 -6.04 5.64
N LEU A 580 -18.04 -6.66 4.47
CA LEU A 580 -18.39 -6.09 3.17
C LEU A 580 -19.68 -6.70 2.64
N ALA A 581 -20.62 -5.83 2.25
CA ALA A 581 -21.83 -6.21 1.51
C ALA A 581 -21.91 -5.43 0.21
N LEU A 582 -21.86 -6.13 -0.91
CA LEU A 582 -22.08 -5.60 -2.26
C LEU A 582 -23.42 -6.13 -2.77
N GLY A 583 -24.25 -5.25 -3.32
CA GLY A 583 -25.50 -5.59 -3.99
C GLY A 583 -25.29 -6.27 -5.34
N ASP A 584 -26.36 -6.36 -6.11
CA ASP A 584 -26.33 -6.94 -7.47
C ASP A 584 -25.72 -5.94 -8.47
N ARG A 585 -25.02 -6.44 -9.47
CA ARG A 585 -24.46 -5.65 -10.59
C ARG A 585 -23.47 -4.56 -10.16
N VAL A 586 -22.81 -4.71 -9.03
CA VAL A 586 -21.79 -3.78 -8.56
C VAL A 586 -20.50 -3.97 -9.35
N THR A 587 -19.91 -2.85 -9.76
CA THR A 587 -18.60 -2.82 -10.43
C THR A 587 -17.57 -2.14 -9.54
N VAL A 588 -16.48 -2.82 -9.26
CA VAL A 588 -15.34 -2.29 -8.49
C VAL A 588 -14.09 -2.36 -9.36
N ASP A 589 -13.56 -1.19 -9.73
CA ASP A 589 -12.39 -1.06 -10.60
C ASP A 589 -11.21 -0.45 -9.83
N ASP A 590 -10.26 -1.28 -9.44
CA ASP A 590 -9.05 -0.90 -8.69
C ASP A 590 -9.30 0.10 -7.53
N ALA A 591 -10.41 -0.11 -6.84
CA ALA A 591 -10.84 0.67 -5.69
C ALA A 591 -10.46 0.00 -4.37
N SER A 592 -10.42 0.78 -3.30
CA SER A 592 -10.12 0.28 -1.96
C SER A 592 -11.36 0.36 -1.07
N LEU A 593 -11.80 -0.79 -0.55
CA LEU A 593 -12.88 -0.89 0.41
C LEU A 593 -12.29 -1.33 1.76
N VAL A 594 -12.15 -0.38 2.67
CA VAL A 594 -11.42 -0.52 3.92
C VAL A 594 -12.39 -0.43 5.08
N ALA A 595 -12.73 -1.58 5.67
CA ALA A 595 -13.70 -1.66 6.76
C ALA A 595 -13.11 -1.34 8.14
N HIS A 596 -11.83 -1.00 8.23
CA HIS A 596 -11.20 -0.58 9.46
C HIS A 596 -10.73 0.88 9.41
N ILE A 597 -10.69 1.52 10.56
CA ILE A 597 -9.97 2.77 10.79
C ILE A 597 -9.00 2.52 11.92
N ASN A 598 -7.76 2.97 11.74
CA ASN A 598 -6.76 2.90 12.76
C ASN A 598 -6.37 4.32 13.17
N THR A 599 -6.68 4.67 14.40
CA THR A 599 -6.45 6.01 14.94
C THR A 599 -5.93 5.91 16.36
N ARG A 600 -4.74 6.46 16.62
CA ARG A 600 -4.16 6.56 17.96
C ARG A 600 -4.23 5.26 18.77
N GLY A 601 -3.85 4.13 18.15
CA GLY A 601 -3.84 2.84 18.81
C GLY A 601 -5.19 2.13 18.92
N LYS A 602 -6.28 2.74 18.43
CA LYS A 602 -7.60 2.10 18.31
C LYS A 602 -7.82 1.61 16.89
N PHE A 603 -8.26 0.37 16.77
CA PHE A 603 -8.56 -0.29 15.51
C PHE A 603 -10.05 -0.56 15.44
N ASP A 604 -10.78 0.35 14.78
CA ASP A 604 -12.24 0.32 14.69
C ASP A 604 -12.66 -0.42 13.42
N LEU A 605 -13.59 -1.36 13.57
CA LEU A 605 -14.18 -2.16 12.49
C LEU A 605 -15.65 -1.80 12.30
N ASN A 606 -16.07 -1.50 11.07
CA ASN A 606 -17.47 -1.24 10.74
C ASN A 606 -17.85 -1.87 9.42
N PHE A 607 -19.15 -2.07 9.20
CA PHE A 607 -19.66 -2.55 7.93
C PHE A 607 -19.44 -1.55 6.80
N LEU A 608 -19.20 -2.07 5.61
CA LEU A 608 -19.28 -1.36 4.34
C LEU A 608 -20.41 -1.91 3.51
N ARG A 609 -21.29 -1.04 3.02
CA ARG A 609 -22.44 -1.42 2.20
C ARG A 609 -22.40 -0.69 0.87
N VAL A 610 -22.58 -1.44 -0.20
CA VAL A 610 -22.64 -0.91 -1.56
C VAL A 610 -23.90 -1.44 -2.21
N GLY A 611 -24.81 -0.54 -2.58
CA GLY A 611 -26.11 -0.84 -3.18
C GLY A 611 -25.99 -1.39 -4.60
N ASP A 612 -27.13 -1.88 -5.11
CA ASP A 612 -27.22 -2.46 -6.45
C ASP A 612 -26.80 -1.47 -7.53
N GLY A 613 -26.13 -1.95 -8.57
CA GLY A 613 -25.75 -1.13 -9.72
C GLY A 613 -24.67 -0.09 -9.44
N ALA A 614 -24.15 0.00 -8.22
CA ALA A 614 -23.14 0.98 -7.86
C ALA A 614 -21.79 0.72 -8.56
N VAL A 615 -21.06 1.80 -8.84
CA VAL A 615 -19.78 1.77 -9.56
C VAL A 615 -18.70 2.47 -8.75
N LEU A 616 -17.60 1.77 -8.48
CA LEU A 616 -16.42 2.34 -7.86
C LEU A 616 -15.26 2.31 -8.86
N ARG A 617 -14.80 3.49 -9.27
CA ARG A 617 -13.75 3.61 -10.28
C ARG A 617 -12.34 3.63 -9.68
N THR A 618 -11.36 3.51 -10.56
CA THR A 618 -9.93 3.39 -10.24
C THR A 618 -9.48 4.45 -9.23
N GLY A 619 -8.79 4.00 -8.18
CA GLY A 619 -8.26 4.88 -7.15
C GLY A 619 -9.29 5.38 -6.14
N SER A 620 -10.59 5.10 -6.34
CA SER A 620 -11.61 5.47 -5.37
C SER A 620 -11.45 4.67 -4.06
N ARG A 621 -11.96 5.25 -2.97
CA ARG A 621 -11.84 4.66 -1.64
C ARG A 621 -13.10 4.86 -0.83
N LEU A 622 -13.57 3.78 -0.25
CA LEU A 622 -14.67 3.75 0.70
C LEU A 622 -14.13 3.38 2.07
N LEU A 623 -14.30 4.28 3.06
CA LEU A 623 -13.79 4.07 4.41
C LEU A 623 -14.83 3.42 5.32
N SER A 624 -14.35 2.87 6.43
CA SER A 624 -15.08 2.14 7.45
C SER A 624 -16.42 2.80 7.83
N GLY A 625 -17.50 2.05 7.78
CA GLY A 625 -18.84 2.54 8.09
C GLY A 625 -19.52 3.34 6.97
N ALA A 626 -18.86 3.56 5.82
CA ALA A 626 -19.48 4.28 4.71
C ALA A 626 -20.45 3.39 3.93
N GLU A 627 -21.47 4.02 3.36
CA GLU A 627 -22.50 3.35 2.56
C GLU A 627 -22.66 4.02 1.20
N MET A 628 -22.87 3.23 0.18
CA MET A 628 -23.28 3.69 -1.15
C MET A 628 -24.67 3.14 -1.44
N MET A 629 -25.59 4.04 -1.80
CA MET A 629 -26.93 3.63 -2.19
C MET A 629 -26.95 3.11 -3.64
N ARG A 630 -28.12 2.65 -4.10
CA ARG A 630 -28.33 2.11 -5.43
C ARG A 630 -27.86 3.06 -6.52
N ASP A 631 -27.26 2.50 -7.59
CA ASP A 631 -26.82 3.23 -8.79
C ASP A 631 -25.90 4.44 -8.52
N ALA A 632 -25.29 4.53 -7.32
CA ALA A 632 -24.31 5.54 -6.99
C ALA A 632 -22.95 5.27 -7.68
N CYS A 633 -22.24 6.33 -8.05
CA CYS A 633 -20.97 6.23 -8.77
C CYS A 633 -19.87 7.05 -8.09
N LEU A 634 -18.74 6.40 -7.80
CA LEU A 634 -17.51 7.08 -7.43
C LEU A 634 -16.61 7.19 -8.66
N LEU A 635 -16.25 8.38 -9.04
CA LEU A 635 -15.29 8.64 -10.12
C LEU A 635 -13.86 8.30 -9.66
N GLU A 636 -12.92 8.38 -10.59
CA GLU A 636 -11.52 8.13 -10.33
C GLU A 636 -11.01 9.06 -9.21
N HIS A 637 -10.21 8.51 -8.31
CA HIS A 637 -9.61 9.25 -7.19
C HIS A 637 -10.66 9.95 -6.30
N THR A 638 -11.65 9.20 -5.84
CA THR A 638 -12.70 9.71 -4.94
C THR A 638 -12.57 9.08 -3.56
N LEU A 639 -12.64 9.88 -2.50
CA LEU A 639 -12.70 9.40 -1.12
C LEU A 639 -14.06 9.66 -0.52
N VAL A 640 -14.72 8.58 -0.09
CA VAL A 640 -15.89 8.66 0.80
C VAL A 640 -15.40 8.42 2.23
N MET A 641 -15.64 9.41 3.08
CA MET A 641 -15.22 9.36 4.47
C MET A 641 -15.99 8.29 5.24
N GLY A 642 -15.43 7.84 6.35
CA GLY A 642 -16.12 6.85 7.15
C GLY A 642 -17.45 7.34 7.69
N GLY A 643 -18.49 6.49 7.67
CA GLY A 643 -19.83 6.81 8.11
C GLY A 643 -20.65 7.68 7.15
N GLU A 644 -20.06 8.16 6.05
CA GLU A 644 -20.80 8.91 5.03
C GLU A 644 -21.66 7.99 4.16
N THR A 645 -22.78 8.53 3.70
CA THR A 645 -23.68 7.85 2.77
C THR A 645 -23.74 8.57 1.44
N VAL A 646 -23.35 7.88 0.36
CA VAL A 646 -23.53 8.33 -1.01
C VAL A 646 -24.95 8.04 -1.44
N LYS A 647 -25.69 9.07 -1.84
CA LYS A 647 -27.11 8.99 -2.21
C LYS A 647 -27.33 8.19 -3.49
N GLU A 648 -28.56 7.65 -3.64
CA GLU A 648 -28.98 6.90 -4.80
C GLU A 648 -28.81 7.72 -6.09
N GLY A 649 -28.23 7.09 -7.12
CA GLY A 649 -28.02 7.68 -8.44
C GLY A 649 -27.07 8.88 -8.49
N THR A 650 -26.41 9.23 -7.40
CA THR A 650 -25.45 10.34 -7.39
C THR A 650 -24.07 9.91 -7.83
N THR A 651 -23.40 10.82 -8.53
CA THR A 651 -21.98 10.69 -8.86
C THR A 651 -21.16 11.57 -7.92
N VAL A 652 -20.10 11.02 -7.36
CA VAL A 652 -19.21 11.71 -6.41
C VAL A 652 -17.79 11.73 -6.95
N GLN A 653 -17.09 12.85 -6.74
CA GLN A 653 -15.71 13.03 -7.15
C GLN A 653 -14.93 13.85 -6.12
N GLY A 654 -13.65 13.59 -6.01
CA GLY A 654 -12.71 14.38 -5.22
C GLY A 654 -12.27 13.70 -3.92
N TRP A 655 -11.30 14.32 -3.27
CA TRP A 655 -10.67 13.84 -2.05
C TRP A 655 -10.61 14.97 -1.00
N PRO A 656 -11.60 15.08 -0.09
CA PRO A 656 -12.80 14.25 0.11
C PRO A 656 -13.81 14.35 -1.04
N GLY A 657 -14.72 13.35 -1.12
CA GLY A 657 -15.71 13.24 -2.17
C GLY A 657 -16.82 14.28 -2.04
N GLU A 658 -17.14 14.96 -3.13
CA GLU A 658 -18.27 15.88 -3.25
C GLU A 658 -19.17 15.46 -4.41
N GLU A 659 -20.44 15.83 -4.37
CA GLU A 659 -21.36 15.54 -5.46
C GLU A 659 -20.85 16.19 -6.77
N PHE A 660 -20.62 15.35 -7.76
CA PHE A 660 -20.12 15.80 -9.06
C PHE A 660 -21.21 16.49 -9.85
N ARG A 661 -21.20 17.82 -9.84
CA ARG A 661 -22.08 18.65 -10.69
C ARG A 661 -21.30 19.03 -11.93
N ARG A 662 -21.73 18.51 -13.05
CA ARG A 662 -21.18 18.89 -14.36
C ARG A 662 -21.45 20.38 -14.59
N ALA A 663 -20.47 21.22 -14.28
CA ALA A 663 -20.50 22.61 -14.75
C ALA A 663 -20.50 22.56 -16.27
N GLY A 664 -21.53 23.13 -16.90
CA GLY A 664 -21.95 23.06 -18.29
C GLY A 664 -20.92 23.19 -19.43
N ARG A 665 -19.75 22.60 -19.30
CA ARG A 665 -18.78 22.40 -20.38
C ARG A 665 -18.68 20.92 -20.71
N ARG A 666 -19.18 20.55 -21.85
CA ARG A 666 -18.94 19.29 -22.51
C ARG A 666 -17.41 19.04 -22.52
N CYS A 667 -16.91 18.03 -21.81
CA CYS A 667 -15.76 17.35 -22.34
C CYS A 667 -16.24 16.82 -23.71
N VAL A 668 -15.80 17.44 -24.79
CA VAL A 668 -16.10 16.97 -26.13
C VAL A 668 -15.30 15.67 -26.27
N VAL A 669 -15.95 14.58 -25.94
CA VAL A 669 -15.57 13.27 -26.44
C VAL A 669 -16.11 13.27 -27.85
N ASP A 670 -15.24 13.22 -28.85
CA ASP A 670 -15.61 13.12 -30.24
C ASP A 670 -16.79 12.14 -30.42
N GLY A 671 -17.95 12.66 -30.76
CA GLY A 671 -19.07 11.95 -31.35
C GLY A 671 -19.99 11.13 -30.43
N VAL A 672 -19.69 10.87 -29.16
CA VAL A 672 -20.58 10.11 -28.27
C VAL A 672 -20.96 10.94 -27.04
N GLY A 673 -22.07 11.66 -27.15
CA GLY A 673 -22.70 12.34 -26.02
C GLY A 673 -23.25 11.32 -25.03
N ILE A 674 -22.51 11.05 -23.95
CA ILE A 674 -23.08 10.36 -22.78
C ILE A 674 -23.87 11.43 -22.02
N ASP A 675 -25.16 11.40 -22.18
CA ASP A 675 -26.08 12.18 -21.37
C ASP A 675 -26.19 11.54 -20.00
N VAL A 676 -25.48 12.08 -19.01
CA VAL A 676 -25.51 11.63 -17.60
C VAL A 676 -26.58 12.41 -16.82
N THR A 677 -27.45 13.14 -17.49
CA THR A 677 -28.62 13.72 -16.85
C THR A 677 -29.60 12.56 -16.56
N GLY A 678 -29.85 12.33 -15.26
CA GLY A 678 -30.81 11.35 -14.80
C GLY A 678 -32.17 11.50 -15.48
N ALA A 679 -32.39 10.74 -16.51
CA ALA A 679 -33.69 10.57 -17.15
C ALA A 679 -34.12 9.11 -16.93
N LYS A 680 -35.27 8.98 -16.30
CA LYS A 680 -36.09 7.77 -16.29
C LYS A 680 -36.25 7.29 -17.73
N GLY A 681 -35.78 6.11 -18.04
CA GLY A 681 -36.12 5.47 -19.32
C GLY A 681 -35.04 4.45 -19.73
N GLY A 682 -35.44 3.23 -19.82
CA GLY A 682 -34.60 2.14 -20.30
C GLY A 682 -34.04 2.46 -21.69
N ARG A 683 -32.76 2.21 -21.89
CA ARG A 683 -32.11 2.39 -23.17
C ARG A 683 -31.45 1.13 -23.69
N LYS A 684 -31.83 0.84 -24.92
CA LYS A 684 -31.11 -0.03 -25.83
C LYS A 684 -29.76 0.61 -26.17
N MET A 685 -28.70 -0.17 -25.98
CA MET A 685 -27.38 0.18 -26.48
C MET A 685 -27.39 -0.08 -27.98
N VAL A 686 -27.24 0.97 -28.78
CA VAL A 686 -26.90 0.85 -30.20
C VAL A 686 -25.39 0.97 -30.28
N VAL A 687 -24.75 -0.09 -30.73
CA VAL A 687 -23.33 -0.11 -31.10
C VAL A 687 -23.29 0.13 -32.61
N GLU A 688 -22.74 1.23 -33.03
CA GLU A 688 -22.11 1.36 -34.33
C GLU A 688 -20.59 1.41 -34.16
#